data_503232c5615e04f2e2e80a8b8a31a14d
#
_entry.id   503232c5615e04f2e2e80a8b8a31a14d
#
_cell.length_a   1.000
_cell.length_b   1.000
_cell.length_c   1.000
_cell.angle_alpha   90.00
_cell.angle_beta   90.00
_cell.angle_gamma   90.00
#
_symmetry.space_group_name_H-M   'P 1'
#
loop_
_entity.id
_entity.type
_entity.pdbx_description
1 polymer ?
#
loop_
_entity_poly.entity_id
_entity_poly.type
_entity_poly.pdbx_seq_one_letter_code
_entity_poly.pdbx_strand_id
1 'polypeptide(L)'
;MAEETRLPGKVFEKEWKTIQDRRRQVTQCESGETESSKALRPADSPAPSPGLSLFGLAFSGGGIRSATFNLGVLQVLAEKGILKHVDYLSTVSGGGYIGSCLSALLNDPTTYPYLTEEQRRTRPEPPDPFPLRHRKRIVEPEALRHLRNSGNYLLGRGTLVEKLRIPALILRGLALNLLILLPYIVLAVFLTQTLFQRRSHSLLEYTPFALLGWLVLVVLFVFTNHLLSKVGWRKRSRLESLWGWALLLLIVFFVVDLLPFLLYHYESGWLSGLQGSLPSLAGVLSLATAAAGLLGTRGDSEKGSLKLGSIAIYFLALAGVLLFILIYLEIGSSVLHNHPTLDLLVIEVSPRAFFYWGALFVFLITRLFVDINATSFHGFYRDRLSKAYLFGVKRNPAGGVRVEHRDDLKLSDLNNGTPAPYHLVNVTLNLQGSQDEGHLRGREADFFILSKHYCGGPRTGYVATEKLEKIDPHLDLGTAMAISGAAAAPNLGRMRQFQPIAYLLAVLNIRLGYWLANPRKMLTASGEEIEPTRLGRRYRRARPVYLFKEALNRLDDRKYLINITDGGHLENTGIYELLRRRCKYIICGDAEADPDMTFGALATLIRFARIDMGIEIEINLDDLRKDESGNSRRHCALGTIRYPEGAAEEVGYLLYIKSSVRGDENEYIREYRSKHPQFPHQTTADQFFDEAQFEAYRALGYQAAKSIFQGREETQASRSGEESVGDFFGGLQSRLLPAPDGEEVFIELHSQLSKLEESYRDPQLAKYSYLLCPEINPGRFDRQVKWSTEERRRVFHLCNQQMQLMETVYLSLRLEREFNRNHPRNRGWINLFRRWMQTPQFLEAWGVSIGTFSVGFQNFCELAFGYRWSMDWRRVNLDPLSSCERAYYRKHRQAGCQVWQARVCVRHCSCRALAEEKQRESSSVFPVGFALLRRTSTKPPAADVLFVRVRSEYRKMRVFERMVRSLPEHLRRSFRGATPQLDILLRRTEVGPQLSRFRAFFRRSGYQVRVE
;
A
#
# COMPACT_ATOMS: atom_id res chain seq x y z
N MET A 1 -10.58 4.71 12.71
CA MET A 1 -9.57 3.82 12.08
C MET A 1 -9.43 4.07 10.58
N ALA A 2 -10.48 4.04 9.78
CA ALA A 2 -10.36 4.34 8.33
C ALA A 2 -10.00 5.80 8.02
N GLU A 3 -10.32 6.74 8.90
CA GLU A 3 -10.00 8.16 8.73
C GLU A 3 -8.51 8.48 8.94
N GLU A 4 -7.83 7.76 9.83
CA GLU A 4 -6.41 7.98 10.14
C GLU A 4 -5.45 7.54 9.02
N THR A 5 -5.88 6.64 8.16
CA THR A 5 -5.07 6.15 7.03
C THR A 5 -5.35 6.91 5.73
N ARG A 6 -6.37 7.78 5.69
CA ARG A 6 -6.68 8.60 4.52
C ARG A 6 -5.56 9.59 4.22
N LEU A 7 -5.28 9.75 2.94
CA LEU A 7 -4.37 10.81 2.49
C LEU A 7 -5.04 12.17 2.73
N PRO A 8 -4.36 13.14 3.38
CA PRO A 8 -4.93 14.47 3.55
C PRO A 8 -5.29 15.13 2.22
N GLY A 9 -6.46 15.76 2.13
CA GLY A 9 -6.96 16.36 0.89
C GLY A 9 -5.95 17.34 0.27
N LYS A 10 -5.30 18.19 1.08
CA LYS A 10 -4.27 19.15 0.61
C LYS A 10 -3.06 18.47 -0.06
N VAL A 11 -2.71 17.23 0.36
CA VAL A 11 -1.59 16.49 -0.24
C VAL A 11 -2.01 15.97 -1.60
N PHE A 12 -3.17 15.29 -1.66
CA PHE A 12 -3.69 14.75 -2.91
C PHE A 12 -3.99 15.85 -3.94
N GLU A 13 -4.52 16.99 -3.53
CA GLU A 13 -4.81 18.11 -4.42
C GLU A 13 -3.58 18.59 -5.21
N LYS A 14 -2.43 18.76 -4.52
CA LYS A 14 -1.19 19.17 -5.19
C LYS A 14 -0.63 18.06 -6.09
N GLU A 15 -0.68 16.81 -5.64
CA GLU A 15 -0.30 15.66 -6.47
C GLU A 15 -1.18 15.58 -7.71
N TRP A 16 -2.50 15.72 -7.56
CA TRP A 16 -3.48 15.67 -8.64
C TRP A 16 -3.27 16.79 -9.67
N LYS A 17 -2.98 18.01 -9.22
CA LYS A 17 -2.64 19.10 -10.12
C LYS A 17 -1.42 18.78 -10.99
N THR A 18 -0.36 18.27 -10.39
CA THR A 18 0.85 17.86 -11.14
C THR A 18 0.53 16.74 -12.15
N ILE A 19 -0.32 15.77 -11.78
CA ILE A 19 -0.75 14.70 -12.69
C ILE A 19 -1.60 15.23 -13.82
N GLN A 20 -2.52 16.16 -13.56
CA GLN A 20 -3.33 16.79 -14.60
C GLN A 20 -2.46 17.58 -15.59
N ASP A 21 -1.51 18.38 -15.09
CA ASP A 21 -0.59 19.14 -15.93
C ASP A 21 0.26 18.21 -16.81
N ARG A 22 0.73 17.10 -16.22
CA ARG A 22 1.42 16.03 -16.94
C ARG A 22 0.54 15.42 -18.03
N ARG A 23 -0.69 15.01 -17.71
CA ARG A 23 -1.62 14.42 -18.68
C ARG A 23 -1.91 15.37 -19.84
N ARG A 24 -2.09 16.67 -19.56
CA ARG A 24 -2.25 17.69 -20.60
C ARG A 24 -1.04 17.77 -21.52
N GLN A 25 0.16 17.79 -20.97
CA GLN A 25 1.41 17.83 -21.75
C GLN A 25 1.52 16.59 -22.66
N VAL A 26 1.19 15.40 -22.18
CA VAL A 26 1.21 14.17 -22.96
C VAL A 26 0.20 14.25 -24.12
N THR A 27 -1.02 14.73 -23.87
CA THR A 27 -2.08 14.84 -24.90
C THR A 27 -1.75 15.90 -25.94
N GLN A 28 -1.25 17.07 -25.54
CA GLN A 28 -0.85 18.14 -26.48
C GLN A 28 0.28 17.70 -27.42
N CYS A 29 1.17 16.84 -26.95
CA CYS A 29 2.23 16.29 -27.79
C CYS A 29 1.73 15.27 -28.82
N GLU A 30 0.57 14.66 -28.62
CA GLU A 30 -0.02 13.66 -29.53
C GLU A 30 -0.94 14.30 -30.58
N SER A 31 -1.76 15.27 -30.20
CA SER A 31 -2.79 15.83 -31.09
C SER A 31 -2.32 17.00 -32.00
N GLY A 32 -1.19 17.63 -31.69
CA GLY A 32 -0.74 18.79 -32.44
C GLY A 32 -1.67 20.02 -32.37
N GLU A 33 -2.77 19.95 -31.64
CA GLU A 33 -3.79 21.00 -31.56
C GLU A 33 -3.47 21.98 -30.41
N THR A 34 -3.22 23.20 -30.78
CA THR A 34 -3.24 24.37 -29.88
C THR A 34 -4.70 24.74 -29.55
N GLU A 35 -5.00 24.67 -28.24
CA GLU A 35 -6.17 25.29 -27.59
C GLU A 35 -7.52 25.18 -28.30
N SER A 36 -8.24 24.10 -28.12
CA SER A 36 -9.70 24.14 -27.96
C SER A 36 -10.25 22.85 -27.35
N SER A 37 -9.71 22.34 -26.28
CA SER A 37 -10.40 21.33 -25.50
C SER A 37 -11.03 21.97 -24.27
N LYS A 38 -12.34 21.92 -24.19
CA LYS A 38 -13.20 22.34 -23.08
C LYS A 38 -12.52 22.08 -21.75
N ALA A 39 -12.16 23.17 -21.08
CA ALA A 39 -11.73 23.14 -19.68
C ALA A 39 -12.75 22.30 -18.92
N LEU A 40 -12.37 21.13 -18.49
CA LEU A 40 -13.02 20.48 -17.35
C LEU A 40 -12.94 21.53 -16.24
N ARG A 41 -14.11 22.09 -15.86
CA ARG A 41 -14.22 23.03 -14.75
C ARG A 41 -13.48 22.37 -13.58
N PRO A 42 -12.71 23.16 -12.78
CA PRO A 42 -12.17 22.65 -11.55
C PRO A 42 -13.36 22.18 -10.72
N ALA A 43 -13.62 20.87 -10.73
CA ALA A 43 -14.46 20.25 -9.72
C ALA A 43 -13.75 20.50 -8.40
N ASP A 44 -14.51 20.84 -7.37
CA ASP A 44 -14.06 20.88 -5.99
C ASP A 44 -13.11 19.75 -5.74
N SER A 45 -11.93 20.04 -5.14
CA SER A 45 -10.78 19.15 -4.95
C SER A 45 -11.17 17.67 -4.84
N PRO A 46 -10.95 16.85 -5.88
CA PRO A 46 -11.49 15.50 -5.86
C PRO A 46 -10.77 14.68 -4.79
N ALA A 47 -11.53 13.95 -3.99
CA ALA A 47 -10.96 12.92 -3.14
C ALA A 47 -10.39 11.77 -3.99
N PRO A 48 -9.35 11.05 -3.52
CA PRO A 48 -8.85 9.87 -4.23
C PRO A 48 -9.98 8.88 -4.52
N SER A 49 -10.14 8.51 -5.79
CA SER A 49 -11.21 7.60 -6.26
C SER A 49 -10.75 6.83 -7.49
N PRO A 50 -11.11 5.55 -7.66
CA PRO A 50 -10.89 4.80 -8.88
C PRO A 50 -11.52 5.43 -10.12
N GLY A 51 -12.58 6.23 -9.94
CA GLY A 51 -13.20 7.02 -11.02
C GLY A 51 -12.25 7.99 -11.72
N LEU A 52 -11.17 8.41 -11.07
CA LEU A 52 -10.11 9.24 -11.66
C LEU A 52 -9.21 8.46 -12.63
N SER A 53 -9.38 7.13 -12.72
CA SER A 53 -8.59 6.22 -13.56
C SER A 53 -7.08 6.43 -13.42
N LEU A 54 -6.60 6.59 -12.16
CA LEU A 54 -5.18 6.72 -11.85
C LEU A 54 -4.42 5.45 -12.18
N PHE A 55 -3.24 5.61 -12.77
CA PHE A 55 -2.36 4.52 -13.13
C PHE A 55 -1.05 4.58 -12.34
N GLY A 56 -0.81 3.55 -11.53
CA GLY A 56 0.38 3.40 -10.69
C GLY A 56 1.34 2.33 -11.22
N LEU A 57 2.64 2.65 -11.18
CA LEU A 57 3.73 1.71 -11.42
C LEU A 57 4.50 1.52 -10.12
N ALA A 58 4.63 0.28 -9.64
CA ALA A 58 5.33 -0.07 -8.43
C ALA A 58 6.57 -0.92 -8.72
N PHE A 59 7.68 -0.66 -8.02
CA PHE A 59 8.89 -1.50 -8.05
C PHE A 59 9.27 -1.94 -6.64
N SER A 60 9.34 -3.27 -6.46
CA SER A 60 9.64 -3.88 -5.16
C SER A 60 11.08 -3.66 -4.72
N GLY A 61 11.33 -3.88 -3.43
CA GLY A 61 12.66 -4.00 -2.89
C GLY A 61 13.40 -5.25 -3.39
N GLY A 62 14.70 -5.30 -3.11
CA GLY A 62 15.56 -6.42 -3.50
C GLY A 62 16.97 -5.99 -3.97
N GLY A 63 17.40 -4.79 -3.63
CA GLY A 63 18.72 -4.27 -3.99
C GLY A 63 18.93 -4.17 -5.50
N ILE A 64 20.16 -4.32 -5.96
CA ILE A 64 20.53 -4.23 -7.38
C ILE A 64 19.76 -5.24 -8.26
N ARG A 65 19.39 -6.41 -7.71
CA ARG A 65 18.58 -7.40 -8.43
C ARG A 65 17.25 -6.82 -8.87
N SER A 66 16.54 -6.16 -7.96
CA SER A 66 15.26 -5.51 -8.30
C SER A 66 15.44 -4.34 -9.26
N ALA A 67 16.48 -3.54 -9.08
CA ALA A 67 16.79 -2.45 -10.00
C ALA A 67 17.00 -2.96 -11.42
N THR A 68 17.76 -4.04 -11.58
CA THR A 68 18.13 -4.60 -12.89
C THR A 68 16.96 -5.33 -13.54
N PHE A 69 16.20 -6.12 -12.80
CA PHE A 69 14.99 -6.77 -13.31
C PHE A 69 13.97 -5.73 -13.80
N ASN A 70 13.68 -4.72 -12.97
CA ASN A 70 12.72 -3.68 -13.30
C ASN A 70 13.21 -2.74 -14.41
N LEU A 71 14.50 -2.63 -14.65
CA LEU A 71 15.03 -1.99 -15.87
C LEU A 71 14.54 -2.71 -17.11
N GLY A 72 14.57 -4.06 -17.15
CA GLY A 72 14.02 -4.84 -18.24
C GLY A 72 12.51 -4.63 -18.41
N VAL A 73 11.77 -4.60 -17.32
CA VAL A 73 10.33 -4.29 -17.33
C VAL A 73 10.06 -2.91 -17.93
N LEU A 74 10.79 -1.89 -17.45
CA LEU A 74 10.67 -0.50 -17.96
C LEU A 74 10.93 -0.40 -19.46
N GLN A 75 11.91 -1.14 -19.96
CA GLN A 75 12.22 -1.14 -21.40
C GLN A 75 11.01 -1.59 -22.24
N VAL A 76 10.31 -2.64 -21.84
CA VAL A 76 9.12 -3.13 -22.54
C VAL A 76 7.95 -2.16 -22.41
N LEU A 77 7.70 -1.61 -21.20
CA LEU A 77 6.63 -0.63 -21.00
C LEU A 77 6.85 0.63 -21.85
N ALA A 78 8.12 1.06 -22.01
CA ALA A 78 8.48 2.16 -22.89
C ALA A 78 8.29 1.81 -24.38
N GLU A 79 8.72 0.62 -24.78
CA GLU A 79 8.56 0.13 -26.18
C GLU A 79 7.10 0.02 -26.59
N LYS A 80 6.23 -0.37 -25.68
CA LYS A 80 4.78 -0.53 -25.90
C LYS A 80 3.98 0.76 -25.64
N GLY A 81 4.63 1.87 -25.32
CA GLY A 81 3.99 3.17 -25.11
C GLY A 81 3.17 3.26 -23.81
N ILE A 82 3.26 2.27 -22.91
CA ILE A 82 2.51 2.23 -21.65
C ILE A 82 3.09 3.22 -20.62
N LEU A 83 4.42 3.40 -20.62
CA LEU A 83 5.11 4.25 -19.64
C LEU A 83 4.61 5.70 -19.66
N LYS A 84 4.23 6.22 -20.81
CA LYS A 84 3.69 7.60 -20.96
C LYS A 84 2.39 7.84 -20.19
N HIS A 85 1.64 6.79 -19.87
CA HIS A 85 0.36 6.87 -19.14
C HIS A 85 0.50 6.74 -17.63
N VAL A 86 1.68 6.41 -17.10
CA VAL A 86 1.92 6.21 -15.67
C VAL A 86 1.80 7.53 -14.92
N ASP A 87 0.85 7.65 -13.99
CA ASP A 87 0.65 8.83 -13.15
C ASP A 87 1.56 8.83 -11.93
N TYR A 88 1.61 7.70 -11.23
CA TYR A 88 2.44 7.51 -10.05
C TYR A 88 3.51 6.45 -10.27
N LEU A 89 4.74 6.78 -9.87
CA LEU A 89 5.83 5.81 -9.70
C LEU A 89 6.06 5.60 -8.21
N SER A 90 5.84 4.40 -7.69
CA SER A 90 6.00 4.06 -6.28
C SER A 90 7.11 3.03 -6.10
N THR A 91 8.13 3.34 -5.32
CA THR A 91 9.35 2.54 -5.28
C THR A 91 9.81 2.23 -3.87
N VAL A 92 10.43 1.07 -3.70
CA VAL A 92 10.99 0.58 -2.44
C VAL A 92 12.40 0.05 -2.67
N SER A 93 13.36 0.40 -1.83
CA SER A 93 14.71 -0.17 -1.82
C SER A 93 15.37 -0.18 -3.22
N GLY A 94 15.74 -1.35 -3.73
CA GLY A 94 16.32 -1.50 -5.07
C GLY A 94 15.41 -1.03 -6.21
N GLY A 95 14.08 -1.14 -6.05
CA GLY A 95 13.13 -0.48 -6.94
C GLY A 95 13.29 1.04 -6.95
N GLY A 96 13.69 1.62 -5.81
CA GLY A 96 14.04 3.04 -5.67
C GLY A 96 15.26 3.44 -6.48
N TYR A 97 16.24 2.55 -6.72
CA TYR A 97 17.43 2.87 -7.52
C TYR A 97 17.02 3.14 -8.98
N ILE A 98 16.33 2.20 -9.60
CA ILE A 98 15.89 2.36 -10.99
C ILE A 98 14.77 3.39 -11.14
N GLY A 99 13.90 3.53 -10.13
CA GLY A 99 12.86 4.56 -10.11
C GLY A 99 13.44 5.97 -10.02
N SER A 100 14.47 6.17 -9.19
CA SER A 100 15.18 7.45 -9.10
C SER A 100 15.98 7.74 -10.37
N CYS A 101 16.58 6.72 -10.99
CA CYS A 101 17.20 6.82 -12.30
C CYS A 101 16.20 7.30 -13.36
N LEU A 102 15.03 6.68 -13.41
CA LEU A 102 13.95 7.08 -14.31
C LEU A 102 13.55 8.55 -14.06
N SER A 103 13.35 8.93 -12.80
CA SER A 103 12.97 10.29 -12.42
C SER A 103 14.05 11.31 -12.81
N ALA A 104 15.33 11.00 -12.59
CA ALA A 104 16.45 11.87 -12.96
C ALA A 104 16.56 12.03 -14.49
N LEU A 105 16.42 10.94 -15.25
CA LEU A 105 16.45 10.96 -16.71
C LEU A 105 15.27 11.73 -17.31
N LEU A 106 14.07 11.53 -16.78
CA LEU A 106 12.86 12.17 -17.27
C LEU A 106 12.70 13.62 -16.77
N ASN A 107 13.48 14.06 -15.77
CA ASN A 107 13.49 15.44 -15.31
C ASN A 107 14.34 16.36 -16.20
N ASP A 108 14.97 15.84 -17.23
CA ASP A 108 15.75 16.60 -18.20
C ASP A 108 14.91 16.93 -19.43
N PRO A 109 14.57 18.22 -19.66
CA PRO A 109 13.80 18.63 -20.84
C PRO A 109 14.47 18.24 -22.17
N THR A 110 15.80 18.09 -22.16
CA THR A 110 16.58 17.74 -23.38
C THR A 110 16.53 16.24 -23.67
N THR A 111 16.24 15.43 -22.70
CA THR A 111 16.16 13.95 -22.80
C THR A 111 14.76 13.48 -23.15
N TYR A 112 13.76 14.34 -23.00
CA TYR A 112 12.36 13.96 -23.11
C TYR A 112 11.84 13.90 -24.55
N PRO A 113 10.99 12.93 -24.88
CA PRO A 113 10.47 12.74 -26.25
C PRO A 113 9.39 13.74 -26.66
N TYR A 114 8.91 14.53 -25.73
CA TYR A 114 7.81 15.45 -25.93
C TYR A 114 8.34 16.83 -26.38
N LEU A 115 9.07 16.81 -27.48
CA LEU A 115 9.42 18.05 -28.15
C LEU A 115 8.18 18.58 -28.87
N THR A 116 7.98 19.89 -28.82
CA THR A 116 6.99 20.57 -29.64
C THR A 116 7.23 20.25 -31.12
N GLU A 117 6.20 20.37 -31.96
CA GLU A 117 6.34 20.09 -33.39
C GLU A 117 7.45 20.93 -34.05
N GLU A 118 7.65 22.18 -33.58
CA GLU A 118 8.71 23.07 -34.00
C GLU A 118 10.10 22.55 -33.59
N GLN A 119 10.24 22.02 -32.36
CA GLN A 119 11.48 21.38 -31.91
C GLN A 119 11.76 20.05 -32.64
N ARG A 120 10.74 19.33 -33.14
CA ARG A 120 10.90 18.14 -33.97
C ARG A 120 11.40 18.52 -35.37
N ARG A 121 10.91 19.61 -35.95
CA ARG A 121 11.30 20.06 -37.28
C ARG A 121 12.74 20.59 -37.34
N THR A 122 13.25 21.17 -36.26
CA THR A 122 14.59 21.73 -36.19
C THR A 122 15.68 20.72 -35.82
N ARG A 123 15.35 19.49 -35.45
CA ARG A 123 16.32 18.44 -35.10
C ARG A 123 16.38 17.35 -36.18
N PRO A 124 17.58 16.99 -36.67
CA PRO A 124 17.78 16.02 -37.77
C PRO A 124 17.39 14.57 -37.38
N GLU A 125 17.29 14.22 -36.09
CA GLU A 125 16.76 12.96 -35.60
C GLU A 125 15.86 13.22 -34.40
N PRO A 126 14.65 12.60 -34.32
CA PRO A 126 13.85 12.67 -33.13
C PRO A 126 14.63 12.03 -31.95
N PRO A 127 14.69 12.71 -30.79
CA PRO A 127 15.33 12.12 -29.62
C PRO A 127 14.64 10.82 -29.26
N ASP A 128 15.43 9.89 -28.71
CA ASP A 128 14.90 8.63 -28.23
C ASP A 128 13.87 8.90 -27.11
N PRO A 129 12.63 8.45 -27.27
CA PRO A 129 11.59 8.72 -26.27
C PRO A 129 11.91 8.18 -24.88
N PHE A 130 12.83 7.23 -24.78
CA PHE A 130 13.25 6.67 -23.51
C PHE A 130 14.73 6.26 -23.61
N PRO A 131 15.63 6.93 -22.90
CA PRO A 131 17.08 6.73 -23.06
C PRO A 131 17.56 5.33 -22.63
N LEU A 132 16.73 4.54 -21.93
CA LEU A 132 16.99 3.17 -21.54
C LEU A 132 16.40 2.14 -22.52
N ARG A 133 15.67 2.57 -23.56
CA ARG A 133 15.04 1.68 -24.51
C ARG A 133 16.08 0.90 -25.31
N HIS A 134 15.84 -0.41 -25.48
CA HIS A 134 16.64 -1.24 -26.37
C HIS A 134 16.30 -0.90 -27.83
N ARG A 135 17.20 -0.25 -28.55
CA ARG A 135 16.99 0.06 -29.97
C ARG A 135 17.20 -1.20 -30.82
N LYS A 136 16.41 -1.32 -31.90
CA LYS A 136 16.67 -2.30 -32.98
C LYS A 136 18.02 -2.06 -33.71
N ARG A 137 18.74 -0.97 -33.42
CA ARG A 137 20.04 -0.65 -34.00
C ARG A 137 21.16 -1.28 -33.16
N ILE A 138 22.27 -1.58 -33.84
CA ILE A 138 23.46 -2.31 -33.39
C ILE A 138 24.16 -1.64 -32.18
N VAL A 139 23.92 -0.36 -31.91
CA VAL A 139 24.59 0.39 -30.86
C VAL A 139 23.72 0.47 -29.62
N GLU A 140 24.25 -0.02 -28.52
CA GLU A 140 23.63 0.06 -27.19
C GLU A 140 23.52 1.51 -26.70
N PRO A 141 22.41 1.92 -26.05
CA PRO A 141 22.27 3.23 -25.42
C PRO A 141 23.33 3.46 -24.33
N GLU A 142 23.94 4.66 -24.33
CA GLU A 142 24.97 5.01 -23.34
C GLU A 142 24.47 4.91 -21.89
N ALA A 143 23.21 5.25 -21.66
CA ALA A 143 22.58 5.11 -20.36
C ALA A 143 22.55 3.65 -19.86
N LEU A 144 22.25 2.69 -20.73
CA LEU A 144 22.26 1.26 -20.39
C LEU A 144 23.68 0.76 -20.11
N ARG A 145 24.65 1.19 -20.96
CA ARG A 145 26.06 0.89 -20.78
C ARG A 145 26.58 1.43 -19.44
N HIS A 146 26.17 2.66 -19.07
CA HIS A 146 26.55 3.25 -17.79
C HIS A 146 26.01 2.42 -16.60
N LEU A 147 24.72 2.04 -16.61
CA LEU A 147 24.12 1.22 -15.56
C LEU A 147 24.81 -0.14 -15.41
N ARG A 148 25.04 -0.84 -16.53
CA ARG A 148 25.75 -2.13 -16.49
C ARG A 148 27.18 -1.99 -15.97
N ASN A 149 27.93 -1.00 -16.45
CA ASN A 149 29.28 -0.73 -15.96
C ASN A 149 29.33 -0.32 -14.49
N SER A 150 28.20 0.11 -13.94
CA SER A 150 28.02 0.50 -12.54
C SER A 150 27.38 -0.62 -11.69
N GLY A 151 27.23 -1.84 -12.21
CA GLY A 151 26.67 -2.99 -11.50
C GLY A 151 27.42 -3.32 -10.20
N ASN A 152 28.72 -3.05 -10.15
CA ASN A 152 29.54 -3.17 -8.94
C ASN A 152 29.77 -1.79 -8.30
N TYR A 153 28.71 -1.05 -8.03
CA TYR A 153 28.79 0.36 -7.60
C TYR A 153 29.47 0.57 -6.26
N LEU A 154 29.44 -0.40 -5.34
CA LEU A 154 30.04 -0.25 -4.01
C LEU A 154 31.58 -0.32 -4.05
N LEU A 155 32.16 -1.21 -4.86
CA LEU A 155 33.61 -1.42 -4.89
C LEU A 155 34.37 -0.52 -5.90
N GLY A 156 33.66 0.07 -6.87
CA GLY A 156 34.27 0.90 -7.90
C GLY A 156 35.21 0.12 -8.84
N ARG A 157 35.87 0.80 -9.77
CA ARG A 157 36.78 0.20 -10.77
C ARG A 157 38.19 0.01 -10.25
N GLY A 158 38.40 -0.99 -9.39
CA GLY A 158 39.61 -1.77 -9.35
C GLY A 158 40.90 -1.16 -8.76
N THR A 159 40.98 0.10 -8.36
CA THR A 159 42.21 0.63 -7.71
C THR A 159 42.32 0.14 -6.27
N LEU A 160 43.57 -0.08 -5.78
CA LEU A 160 43.80 -0.49 -4.40
C LEU A 160 43.16 0.50 -3.40
N VAL A 161 43.19 1.79 -3.68
CA VAL A 161 42.57 2.84 -2.86
C VAL A 161 41.06 2.65 -2.73
N GLU A 162 40.38 2.33 -3.84
CA GLU A 162 38.95 2.06 -3.81
C GLU A 162 38.56 0.81 -2.99
N LYS A 163 39.39 -0.25 -3.07
CA LYS A 163 39.19 -1.47 -2.28
C LYS A 163 39.42 -1.24 -0.78
N LEU A 164 40.40 -0.39 -0.42
CA LEU A 164 40.68 -0.02 0.97
C LEU A 164 39.66 1.00 1.55
N ARG A 165 38.87 1.65 0.72
CA ARG A 165 37.95 2.69 1.18
C ARG A 165 36.89 2.15 2.14
N ILE A 166 36.29 0.97 1.89
CA ILE A 166 35.28 0.37 2.77
C ILE A 166 35.88 0.01 4.13
N PRO A 167 36.98 -0.76 4.24
CA PRO A 167 37.68 -0.98 5.51
C PRO A 167 38.05 0.32 6.25
N ALA A 168 38.55 1.32 5.53
CA ALA A 168 38.92 2.61 6.13
C ALA A 168 37.68 3.35 6.70
N LEU A 169 36.55 3.28 6.04
CA LEU A 169 35.30 3.89 6.53
C LEU A 169 34.76 3.15 7.77
N ILE A 170 34.89 1.82 7.81
CA ILE A 170 34.51 1.02 8.99
C ILE A 170 35.40 1.38 10.16
N LEU A 171 36.74 1.43 9.95
CA LEU A 171 37.68 1.85 10.99
C LEU A 171 37.42 3.27 11.48
N ARG A 172 37.17 4.22 10.55
CA ARG A 172 36.77 5.59 10.90
C ARG A 172 35.49 5.60 11.73
N GLY A 173 34.48 4.81 11.32
CA GLY A 173 33.21 4.69 12.03
C GLY A 173 33.37 4.15 13.44
N LEU A 174 34.14 3.08 13.59
CA LEU A 174 34.50 2.49 14.89
C LEU A 174 35.23 3.50 15.77
N ALA A 175 36.28 4.14 15.24
CA ALA A 175 37.05 5.15 15.98
C ALA A 175 36.17 6.31 16.46
N LEU A 176 35.23 6.79 15.61
CA LEU A 176 34.30 7.85 15.98
C LEU A 176 33.33 7.41 17.06
N ASN A 177 32.79 6.20 16.96
CA ASN A 177 31.88 5.67 17.98
C ASN A 177 32.62 5.43 19.30
N LEU A 178 33.87 4.93 19.27
CA LEU A 178 34.71 4.87 20.46
C LEU A 178 34.95 6.26 21.05
N LEU A 179 35.21 7.27 20.24
CA LEU A 179 35.37 8.66 20.69
C LEU A 179 34.09 9.20 21.33
N ILE A 180 32.91 8.87 20.78
CA ILE A 180 31.62 9.26 21.38
C ILE A 180 31.39 8.55 22.71
N LEU A 181 31.80 7.31 22.87
CA LEU A 181 31.60 6.49 24.08
C LEU A 181 32.67 6.73 25.13
N LEU A 182 33.87 7.19 24.77
CA LEU A 182 34.97 7.45 25.67
C LEU A 182 34.63 8.28 26.92
N PRO A 183 33.90 9.42 26.81
CA PRO A 183 33.50 10.19 27.99
C PRO A 183 32.67 9.38 28.99
N TYR A 184 31.82 8.48 28.51
CA TYR A 184 30.99 7.64 29.37
C TYR A 184 31.79 6.52 30.04
N ILE A 185 32.80 5.98 29.35
CA ILE A 185 33.75 5.02 29.91
C ILE A 185 34.56 5.70 31.01
N VAL A 186 35.10 6.90 30.74
CA VAL A 186 35.83 7.70 31.75
C VAL A 186 34.95 8.05 32.94
N LEU A 187 33.69 8.37 32.69
CA LEU A 187 32.69 8.59 33.78
C LEU A 187 32.50 7.31 34.60
N ALA A 188 32.42 6.15 33.98
CA ALA A 188 32.33 4.87 34.70
C ALA A 188 33.56 4.61 35.56
N VAL A 189 34.79 4.89 35.05
CA VAL A 189 36.04 4.82 35.82
C VAL A 189 36.00 5.79 37.00
N PHE A 190 35.57 7.03 36.79
CA PHE A 190 35.42 8.02 37.84
C PHE A 190 34.47 7.56 38.95
N LEU A 191 33.28 7.06 38.56
CA LEU A 191 32.32 6.53 39.52
C LEU A 191 32.88 5.33 40.31
N THR A 192 33.58 4.41 39.61
CA THR A 192 34.25 3.29 40.25
C THR A 192 35.26 3.78 41.26
N GLN A 193 36.09 4.73 40.89
CA GLN A 193 37.12 5.28 41.77
C GLN A 193 36.55 6.01 42.99
N THR A 194 35.52 6.86 42.78
CA THR A 194 34.93 7.68 43.87
C THR A 194 34.10 6.88 44.84
N LEU A 195 33.37 5.85 44.34
CA LEU A 195 32.54 5.00 45.18
C LEU A 195 33.33 3.90 45.90
N PHE A 196 34.48 3.45 45.37
CA PHE A 196 35.18 2.26 45.82
C PHE A 196 36.61 2.47 46.32
N GLN A 197 37.05 3.72 46.43
CA GLN A 197 38.44 4.08 46.82
C GLN A 197 38.88 3.57 48.22
N ARG A 198 38.01 2.90 48.98
CA ARG A 198 38.25 2.49 50.38
C ARG A 198 37.98 1.03 50.69
N ARG A 199 37.71 0.12 49.72
CA ARG A 199 37.13 -1.20 50.09
C ARG A 199 37.64 -2.39 49.30
N SER A 200 37.37 -3.55 49.88
CA SER A 200 37.84 -4.89 49.58
C SER A 200 37.65 -5.34 48.11
N HIS A 201 38.48 -6.28 47.71
CA HIS A 201 38.58 -6.77 46.35
C HIS A 201 37.66 -7.98 46.08
N SER A 202 36.57 -8.11 46.83
CA SER A 202 35.58 -9.21 46.66
C SER A 202 34.59 -8.93 45.54
N LEU A 203 34.29 -9.96 44.75
CA LEU A 203 33.30 -9.86 43.63
C LEU A 203 31.91 -9.54 44.11
N LEU A 204 31.55 -9.89 45.31
CA LEU A 204 30.18 -9.85 45.82
C LEU A 204 30.12 -9.05 47.13
N GLU A 205 30.29 -7.72 47.09
CA GLU A 205 30.20 -6.87 48.30
C GLU A 205 28.74 -6.35 48.50
N TYR A 206 28.11 -5.84 47.45
CA TYR A 206 26.77 -5.28 47.53
C TYR A 206 25.71 -6.19 46.94
N THR A 207 26.07 -7.06 45.99
CA THR A 207 25.17 -8.00 45.31
C THR A 207 24.46 -8.93 46.28
N PRO A 208 25.07 -9.49 47.36
CA PRO A 208 24.37 -10.30 48.34
C PRO A 208 23.25 -9.57 49.05
N PHE A 209 23.51 -8.31 49.45
CA PHE A 209 22.47 -7.48 50.10
C PHE A 209 21.32 -7.13 49.14
N ALA A 210 21.65 -6.85 47.89
CA ALA A 210 20.64 -6.61 46.86
C ALA A 210 19.84 -7.90 46.57
N LEU A 211 20.50 -9.07 46.53
CA LEU A 211 19.85 -10.38 46.40
C LEU A 211 18.94 -10.70 47.58
N LEU A 212 19.44 -10.44 48.82
CA LEU A 212 18.62 -10.60 50.02
C LEU A 212 17.39 -9.69 49.99
N GLY A 213 17.59 -8.43 49.66
CA GLY A 213 16.48 -7.47 49.48
C GLY A 213 15.48 -7.92 48.43
N TRP A 214 15.97 -8.47 47.31
CA TRP A 214 15.12 -9.04 46.27
C TRP A 214 14.36 -10.27 46.74
N LEU A 215 15.04 -11.19 47.50
CA LEU A 215 14.40 -12.35 48.10
C LEU A 215 13.29 -11.95 49.13
N VAL A 216 13.56 -10.93 49.96
CA VAL A 216 12.55 -10.35 50.88
C VAL A 216 11.35 -9.83 50.12
N LEU A 217 11.59 -9.14 48.99
CA LEU A 217 10.51 -8.67 48.14
C LEU A 217 9.72 -9.84 47.52
N VAL A 218 10.38 -10.96 47.12
CA VAL A 218 9.72 -12.19 46.65
C VAL A 218 8.82 -12.77 47.74
N VAL A 219 9.32 -12.87 48.95
CA VAL A 219 8.55 -13.37 50.09
C VAL A 219 7.34 -12.48 50.39
N LEU A 220 7.55 -11.16 50.45
CA LEU A 220 6.49 -10.16 50.59
C LEU A 220 5.45 -10.29 49.48
N PHE A 221 5.88 -10.52 48.23
CA PHE A 221 4.97 -10.72 47.13
C PHE A 221 4.12 -11.97 47.24
N VAL A 222 4.70 -13.10 47.67
CA VAL A 222 3.95 -14.35 47.94
C VAL A 222 2.89 -14.10 49.00
N PHE A 223 3.23 -13.43 50.08
CA PHE A 223 2.27 -13.09 51.15
C PHE A 223 1.21 -12.07 50.66
N THR A 224 1.63 -11.03 49.95
CA THR A 224 0.69 -10.02 49.43
C THR A 224 -0.16 -10.55 48.28
N ASN A 225 0.30 -11.51 47.51
CA ASN A 225 -0.49 -12.10 46.43
C ASN A 225 -1.68 -12.91 46.98
N HIS A 226 -1.54 -13.50 48.16
CA HIS A 226 -2.65 -14.14 48.89
C HIS A 226 -3.69 -13.11 49.37
N LEU A 227 -3.24 -11.98 49.87
CA LEU A 227 -4.10 -10.85 50.26
C LEU A 227 -4.68 -10.08 49.03
N LEU A 228 -3.96 -10.04 47.93
CA LEU A 228 -4.31 -9.32 46.69
C LEU A 228 -5.16 -10.13 45.68
N SER A 229 -5.56 -11.36 46.03
CA SER A 229 -6.48 -12.15 45.21
C SER A 229 -7.81 -11.44 44.90
N LYS A 230 -8.15 -10.42 45.71
CA LYS A 230 -9.33 -9.54 45.55
C LYS A 230 -9.02 -8.25 44.73
N VAL A 231 -7.78 -8.01 44.30
CA VAL A 231 -7.37 -6.76 43.63
C VAL A 231 -7.41 -6.96 42.11
N GLY A 232 -8.11 -6.05 41.42
CA GLY A 232 -8.29 -6.10 39.95
C GLY A 232 -6.97 -6.14 39.17
N TRP A 233 -6.98 -6.80 38.03
CA TRP A 233 -5.84 -7.04 37.12
C TRP A 233 -4.94 -5.85 36.81
N ARG A 234 -5.46 -4.64 36.74
CA ARG A 234 -4.68 -3.41 36.52
C ARG A 234 -3.68 -3.07 37.63
N LYS A 235 -4.03 -3.37 38.90
CA LYS A 235 -3.11 -3.15 40.01
C LYS A 235 -2.06 -4.25 40.09
N ARG A 236 -2.41 -5.47 39.68
CA ARG A 236 -1.48 -6.60 39.58
C ARG A 236 -0.38 -6.33 38.53
N SER A 237 -0.71 -5.86 37.36
CA SER A 237 0.26 -5.52 36.31
C SER A 237 1.28 -4.44 36.75
N ARG A 238 0.87 -3.46 37.58
CA ARG A 238 1.80 -2.46 38.15
C ARG A 238 2.76 -3.09 39.16
N LEU A 239 2.31 -4.06 39.94
CA LEU A 239 3.18 -4.80 40.86
C LEU A 239 4.17 -5.70 40.09
N GLU A 240 3.73 -6.33 39.03
CA GLU A 240 4.61 -7.13 38.16
C GLU A 240 5.72 -6.27 37.50
N SER A 241 5.41 -5.03 37.12
CA SER A 241 6.43 -4.11 36.61
C SER A 241 7.46 -3.68 37.67
N LEU A 242 7.10 -3.61 38.95
CA LEU A 242 8.06 -3.38 40.04
C LEU A 242 9.09 -4.49 40.18
N TRP A 243 8.72 -5.73 39.86
CA TRP A 243 9.66 -6.85 39.80
C TRP A 243 10.71 -6.70 38.72
N GLY A 244 10.31 -6.20 37.53
CA GLY A 244 11.25 -5.87 36.48
C GLY A 244 12.25 -4.81 36.91
N TRP A 245 11.78 -3.77 37.61
CA TRP A 245 12.67 -2.74 38.17
C TRP A 245 13.57 -3.27 39.28
N ALA A 246 13.07 -4.13 40.17
CA ALA A 246 13.87 -4.74 41.23
C ALA A 246 14.97 -5.68 40.67
N LEU A 247 14.66 -6.46 39.62
CA LEU A 247 15.65 -7.26 38.90
C LEU A 247 16.69 -6.40 38.19
N LEU A 248 16.27 -5.31 37.54
CA LEU A 248 17.19 -4.36 36.93
C LEU A 248 18.13 -3.75 37.97
N LEU A 249 17.61 -3.38 39.11
CA LEU A 249 18.41 -2.86 40.24
C LEU A 249 19.44 -3.90 40.72
N LEU A 250 19.05 -5.18 40.85
CA LEU A 250 19.97 -6.27 41.19
C LEU A 250 21.09 -6.40 40.16
N ILE A 251 20.76 -6.33 38.88
CA ILE A 251 21.76 -6.37 37.80
C ILE A 251 22.72 -5.16 37.90
N VAL A 252 22.19 -3.98 38.21
CA VAL A 252 23.01 -2.77 38.37
C VAL A 252 23.99 -2.95 39.57
N PHE A 253 23.55 -3.48 40.70
CA PHE A 253 24.43 -3.75 41.83
C PHE A 253 25.49 -4.77 41.48
N PHE A 254 25.13 -5.84 40.75
CA PHE A 254 26.11 -6.81 40.26
C PHE A 254 27.18 -6.21 39.36
N VAL A 255 26.75 -5.30 38.43
CA VAL A 255 27.71 -4.59 37.55
C VAL A 255 28.57 -3.64 38.36
N VAL A 256 28.02 -2.99 39.40
CA VAL A 256 28.76 -2.11 40.32
C VAL A 256 29.86 -2.90 41.07
N ASP A 257 29.57 -4.14 41.50
CA ASP A 257 30.59 -5.02 42.13
C ASP A 257 31.62 -5.58 41.12
N LEU A 258 31.12 -5.93 39.90
CA LEU A 258 31.94 -6.56 38.86
C LEU A 258 33.04 -5.63 38.32
N LEU A 259 32.75 -4.36 38.12
CA LEU A 259 33.74 -3.41 37.53
C LEU A 259 34.98 -3.21 38.34
N PRO A 260 34.94 -2.94 39.67
CA PRO A 260 36.12 -2.86 40.52
C PRO A 260 36.88 -4.19 40.64
N PHE A 261 36.15 -5.31 40.72
CA PHE A 261 36.73 -6.65 40.77
C PHE A 261 37.54 -6.95 39.50
N LEU A 262 36.99 -6.66 38.31
CA LEU A 262 37.70 -6.83 37.04
C LEU A 262 38.97 -5.96 36.96
N LEU A 263 38.84 -4.69 37.43
CA LEU A 263 39.98 -3.76 37.44
C LEU A 263 41.11 -4.23 38.32
N TYR A 264 40.81 -4.71 39.56
CA TYR A 264 41.79 -5.25 40.48
C TYR A 264 42.54 -6.49 39.88
N HIS A 265 41.77 -7.44 39.30
CA HIS A 265 42.37 -8.66 38.72
C HIS A 265 43.08 -8.37 37.37
N TYR A 266 42.78 -7.25 36.73
CA TYR A 266 43.51 -6.78 35.57
C TYR A 266 44.92 -6.29 35.93
N GLU A 267 45.06 -5.63 37.08
CA GLU A 267 46.34 -5.08 37.55
C GLU A 267 47.25 -6.11 38.23
N SER A 268 46.70 -6.95 39.12
CA SER A 268 47.46 -7.81 40.00
C SER A 268 47.05 -9.29 39.94
N GLY A 269 46.01 -9.62 39.26
CA GLY A 269 45.41 -10.93 39.21
C GLY A 269 45.65 -11.67 37.90
N TRP A 270 44.78 -12.69 37.66
CA TRP A 270 44.80 -13.58 36.49
C TRP A 270 44.47 -12.89 35.15
N LEU A 271 43.93 -11.65 35.15
CA LEU A 271 43.69 -10.85 33.96
C LEU A 271 44.88 -9.98 33.54
N SER A 272 45.98 -9.98 34.29
CA SER A 272 47.16 -9.15 33.98
C SER A 272 47.79 -9.45 32.61
N GLY A 273 47.65 -10.67 32.09
CA GLY A 273 48.10 -11.06 30.76
C GLY A 273 47.38 -10.35 29.60
N LEU A 274 46.30 -9.63 29.86
CA LEU A 274 45.56 -8.83 28.86
C LEU A 274 46.07 -7.39 28.75
N GLN A 275 47.02 -6.97 29.61
CA GLN A 275 47.57 -5.60 29.56
C GLN A 275 48.27 -5.37 28.22
N GLY A 276 48.02 -4.24 27.61
CA GLY A 276 48.54 -3.88 26.29
C GLY A 276 47.96 -4.64 25.09
N SER A 277 46.99 -5.53 25.30
CA SER A 277 46.35 -6.29 24.20
C SER A 277 45.34 -5.51 23.36
N LEU A 278 44.99 -4.29 23.76
CA LEU A 278 43.94 -3.46 23.16
C LEU A 278 44.15 -3.18 21.65
N PRO A 279 45.39 -2.80 21.17
CA PRO A 279 45.61 -2.56 19.75
C PRO A 279 45.48 -3.82 18.90
N SER A 280 45.94 -4.98 19.43
CA SER A 280 45.85 -6.28 18.74
C SER A 280 44.39 -6.72 18.60
N LEU A 281 43.60 -6.57 19.66
CA LEU A 281 42.18 -6.96 19.65
C LEU A 281 41.34 -6.05 18.74
N ALA A 282 41.60 -4.74 18.75
CA ALA A 282 40.95 -3.79 17.85
C ALA A 282 41.29 -4.08 16.37
N GLY A 283 42.56 -4.45 16.09
CA GLY A 283 43.00 -4.87 14.77
C GLY A 283 42.31 -6.15 14.30
N VAL A 284 42.29 -7.18 15.17
CA VAL A 284 41.62 -8.46 14.88
C VAL A 284 40.11 -8.25 14.66
N LEU A 285 39.44 -7.43 15.48
CA LEU A 285 38.03 -7.13 15.34
C LEU A 285 37.74 -6.45 14.00
N SER A 286 38.59 -5.50 13.59
CA SER A 286 38.44 -4.78 12.32
C SER A 286 38.69 -5.70 11.12
N LEU A 287 39.68 -6.56 11.16
CA LEU A 287 40.00 -7.56 10.13
C LEU A 287 38.90 -8.63 10.06
N ALA A 288 38.39 -9.11 11.19
CA ALA A 288 37.31 -10.10 11.23
C ALA A 288 36.01 -9.54 10.67
N THR A 289 35.71 -8.24 10.92
CA THR A 289 34.54 -7.57 10.38
C THR A 289 34.65 -7.38 8.87
N ALA A 290 35.80 -6.96 8.38
CA ALA A 290 36.07 -6.86 6.96
C ALA A 290 36.01 -8.22 6.26
N ALA A 291 36.57 -9.26 6.88
CA ALA A 291 36.52 -10.63 6.38
C ALA A 291 35.09 -11.21 6.40
N ALA A 292 34.30 -10.96 7.45
CA ALA A 292 32.91 -11.40 7.52
C ALA A 292 32.03 -10.71 6.46
N GLY A 293 32.29 -9.43 6.17
CA GLY A 293 31.66 -8.69 5.07
C GLY A 293 32.01 -9.26 3.69
N LEU A 294 33.29 -9.66 3.49
CA LEU A 294 33.78 -10.23 2.23
C LEU A 294 33.37 -11.71 2.05
N LEU A 295 33.29 -12.48 3.11
CA LEU A 295 32.91 -13.91 3.10
C LEU A 295 31.40 -14.09 2.99
N GLY A 296 30.62 -13.18 3.55
CA GLY A 296 29.15 -13.16 3.41
C GLY A 296 28.67 -12.97 1.97
N THR A 297 29.51 -12.44 1.09
CA THR A 297 29.21 -12.20 -0.33
C THR A 297 29.55 -13.38 -1.25
N ARG A 298 30.32 -14.40 -0.79
CA ARG A 298 30.79 -15.54 -1.61
C ARG A 298 30.15 -16.89 -1.28
N GLY A 299 29.13 -16.94 -0.48
CA GLY A 299 28.51 -18.19 -0.02
C GLY A 299 27.55 -18.83 -1.03
N ASP A 300 28.07 -19.41 -2.11
CA ASP A 300 27.43 -20.51 -2.84
C ASP A 300 27.76 -21.81 -2.09
N SER A 301 27.08 -22.15 -1.05
CA SER A 301 26.90 -23.53 -0.62
C SER A 301 26.07 -23.71 0.66
N GLU A 302 25.12 -24.63 0.55
CA GLU A 302 24.50 -25.52 1.53
C GLU A 302 24.19 -25.00 2.96
N LYS A 303 23.09 -25.48 3.48
CA LYS A 303 22.52 -25.27 4.85
C LYS A 303 23.51 -25.25 6.02
N GLY A 304 24.74 -25.66 5.83
CA GLY A 304 25.83 -25.63 6.83
C GLY A 304 26.48 -24.25 6.98
N SER A 305 26.61 -23.45 5.91
CA SER A 305 27.32 -22.15 5.93
C SER A 305 26.54 -21.06 6.69
N LEU A 306 25.22 -21.12 6.70
CA LEU A 306 24.37 -20.20 7.45
C LEU A 306 24.61 -20.29 8.97
N LYS A 307 24.85 -21.51 9.51
CA LYS A 307 25.14 -21.70 10.95
C LYS A 307 26.50 -21.12 11.32
N LEU A 308 27.52 -21.29 10.48
CA LEU A 308 28.87 -20.79 10.74
C LEU A 308 28.92 -19.25 10.69
N GLY A 309 28.23 -18.63 9.72
CA GLY A 309 28.12 -17.18 9.62
C GLY A 309 27.39 -16.57 10.82
N SER A 310 26.32 -17.20 11.30
CA SER A 310 25.64 -16.77 12.52
C SER A 310 26.51 -16.86 13.75
N ILE A 311 27.27 -17.95 13.93
CA ILE A 311 28.21 -18.13 15.04
C ILE A 311 29.29 -17.05 14.99
N ALA A 312 29.86 -16.75 13.82
CA ALA A 312 30.87 -15.70 13.64
C ALA A 312 30.35 -14.32 14.05
N ILE A 313 29.08 -14.00 13.74
CA ILE A 313 28.44 -12.74 14.15
C ILE A 313 28.29 -12.65 15.66
N TYR A 314 27.94 -13.73 16.35
CA TYR A 314 27.87 -13.76 17.81
C TYR A 314 29.27 -13.54 18.45
N PHE A 315 30.31 -14.20 17.93
CA PHE A 315 31.68 -13.98 18.40
C PHE A 315 32.12 -12.53 18.18
N LEU A 316 31.76 -11.95 17.04
CA LEU A 316 32.11 -10.57 16.72
C LEU A 316 31.39 -9.58 17.64
N ALA A 317 30.12 -9.83 17.95
CA ALA A 317 29.36 -9.02 18.90
C ALA A 317 29.90 -9.11 20.32
N LEU A 318 30.31 -10.32 20.76
CA LEU A 318 30.97 -10.54 22.05
C LEU A 318 32.34 -9.84 22.11
N ALA A 319 33.11 -9.91 21.04
CA ALA A 319 34.41 -9.25 20.94
C ALA A 319 34.27 -7.72 21.01
N GLY A 320 33.20 -7.17 20.48
CA GLY A 320 32.89 -5.75 20.63
C GLY A 320 32.62 -5.34 22.08
N VAL A 321 31.87 -6.14 22.84
CA VAL A 321 31.66 -5.91 24.29
C VAL A 321 32.96 -6.01 25.06
N LEU A 322 33.81 -7.05 24.77
CA LEU A 322 35.13 -7.24 25.40
C LEU A 322 36.05 -6.06 25.12
N LEU A 323 35.99 -5.48 23.92
CA LEU A 323 36.77 -4.27 23.59
C LEU A 323 36.42 -3.09 24.52
N PHE A 324 35.15 -2.86 24.81
CA PHE A 324 34.77 -1.80 25.74
C PHE A 324 35.22 -2.06 27.17
N ILE A 325 35.16 -3.32 27.62
CA ILE A 325 35.64 -3.71 28.94
C ILE A 325 37.15 -3.49 29.00
N LEU A 326 37.91 -3.86 27.97
CA LEU A 326 39.37 -3.65 27.95
C LEU A 326 39.73 -2.16 27.96
N ILE A 327 39.00 -1.31 27.18
CA ILE A 327 39.25 0.13 27.20
C ILE A 327 38.95 0.71 28.61
N TYR A 328 37.90 0.21 29.27
CA TYR A 328 37.61 0.61 30.65
C TYR A 328 38.74 0.18 31.61
N LEU A 329 39.25 -1.04 31.47
CA LEU A 329 40.32 -1.55 32.31
C LEU A 329 41.66 -0.79 32.11
N GLU A 330 42.06 -0.50 30.86
CA GLU A 330 43.27 0.26 30.55
C GLU A 330 43.20 1.70 31.07
N ILE A 331 42.08 2.38 30.84
CA ILE A 331 41.89 3.75 31.38
C ILE A 331 41.86 3.69 32.92
N GLY A 332 41.16 2.70 33.50
CA GLY A 332 41.01 2.55 34.94
C GLY A 332 42.38 2.32 35.61
N SER A 333 43.18 1.40 35.04
CA SER A 333 44.56 1.14 35.48
C SER A 333 45.45 2.39 35.40
N SER A 334 45.42 3.10 34.26
CA SER A 334 46.16 4.34 34.06
C SER A 334 45.79 5.47 35.02
N VAL A 335 44.49 5.52 35.42
CA VAL A 335 43.97 6.54 36.36
C VAL A 335 44.26 6.16 37.81
N LEU A 336 44.28 4.87 38.18
CA LEU A 336 44.50 4.39 39.55
C LEU A 336 45.99 4.42 39.93
N HIS A 337 46.85 4.01 39.02
CA HIS A 337 48.29 4.12 39.25
C HIS A 337 48.71 5.60 39.13
N ASN A 338 49.38 6.11 40.14
CA ASN A 338 50.08 7.41 40.08
C ASN A 338 51.27 7.29 39.11
N HIS A 339 51.02 7.09 37.81
CA HIS A 339 52.07 7.22 36.84
C HIS A 339 52.71 8.61 36.87
N PRO A 340 53.98 8.77 36.57
CA PRO A 340 54.65 10.05 36.50
C PRO A 340 53.84 10.99 35.60
N THR A 341 53.88 12.30 35.94
CA THR A 341 53.22 13.36 35.18
C THR A 341 53.47 13.22 33.67
N LEU A 342 52.45 13.36 32.88
CA LEU A 342 52.62 13.39 31.43
C LEU A 342 53.15 14.76 31.01
N ASP A 343 54.40 14.81 30.52
CA ASP A 343 54.99 16.02 29.94
C ASP A 343 54.31 16.34 28.60
N LEU A 344 53.32 17.20 28.64
CA LEU A 344 52.67 17.72 27.44
C LEU A 344 53.38 19.03 27.04
N LEU A 345 54.52 18.93 26.35
CA LEU A 345 55.32 20.04 25.73
C LEU A 345 55.75 21.16 26.69
N VAL A 346 54.93 21.62 27.65
CA VAL A 346 55.18 22.75 28.58
C VAL A 346 54.46 22.57 29.92
N ILE A 347 53.56 21.62 30.04
CA ILE A 347 52.69 21.50 31.24
C ILE A 347 52.70 20.07 31.75
N GLU A 348 53.14 19.86 32.99
CA GLU A 348 52.98 18.60 33.70
C GLU A 348 51.56 18.37 34.12
N VAL A 349 50.86 17.41 33.55
CA VAL A 349 49.47 17.08 33.84
C VAL A 349 49.34 15.73 34.48
N SER A 350 48.69 15.60 35.61
CA SER A 350 48.42 14.30 36.19
C SER A 350 47.53 13.46 35.26
N PRO A 351 47.76 12.14 35.13
CA PRO A 351 46.94 11.27 34.29
C PRO A 351 45.43 11.39 34.58
N ARG A 352 45.05 11.58 35.85
CA ARG A 352 43.65 11.81 36.27
C ARG A 352 43.07 13.08 35.65
N ALA A 353 43.78 14.18 35.75
CA ALA A 353 43.32 15.46 35.19
C ALA A 353 43.26 15.37 33.65
N PHE A 354 44.23 14.73 33.02
CA PHE A 354 44.25 14.48 31.56
C PHE A 354 43.00 13.72 31.09
N PHE A 355 42.66 12.58 31.71
CA PHE A 355 41.52 11.80 31.30
C PHE A 355 40.19 12.51 31.58
N TYR A 356 40.01 13.16 32.71
CA TYR A 356 38.74 13.82 33.05
C TYR A 356 38.50 15.07 32.23
N TRP A 357 39.49 15.96 32.11
CA TRP A 357 39.37 17.14 31.27
C TRP A 357 39.34 16.80 29.79
N GLY A 358 40.10 15.82 29.35
CA GLY A 358 40.06 15.27 28.01
C GLY A 358 38.69 14.68 27.67
N ALA A 359 38.11 13.89 28.57
CA ALA A 359 36.77 13.34 28.38
C ALA A 359 35.69 14.43 28.33
N LEU A 360 35.78 15.44 29.20
CA LEU A 360 34.86 16.58 29.15
C LEU A 360 34.98 17.34 27.82
N PHE A 361 36.22 17.59 27.36
CA PHE A 361 36.49 18.24 26.08
C PHE A 361 35.94 17.42 24.91
N VAL A 362 36.19 16.12 24.86
CA VAL A 362 35.67 15.20 23.84
C VAL A 362 34.14 15.17 23.88
N PHE A 363 33.51 15.13 25.07
CA PHE A 363 32.08 15.19 25.22
C PHE A 363 31.49 16.47 24.62
N LEU A 364 32.10 17.61 24.94
CA LEU A 364 31.64 18.91 24.41
C LEU A 364 31.79 18.99 22.89
N ILE A 365 32.96 18.59 22.36
CA ILE A 365 33.18 18.58 20.92
C ILE A 365 32.22 17.63 20.19
N THR A 366 32.09 16.41 20.67
CA THR A 366 31.18 15.45 20.03
C THR A 366 29.74 15.89 20.11
N ARG A 367 29.33 16.51 21.24
CA ARG A 367 27.98 17.06 21.46
C ARG A 367 27.65 18.25 20.57
N LEU A 368 28.66 19.09 20.23
CA LEU A 368 28.47 20.32 19.45
C LEU A 368 28.65 20.11 17.96
N PHE A 369 29.63 19.27 17.53
CA PHE A 369 30.05 19.19 16.16
C PHE A 369 29.70 17.88 15.44
N VAL A 370 29.53 16.77 16.17
CA VAL A 370 29.24 15.50 15.51
C VAL A 370 27.78 15.41 15.10
N ASP A 371 27.57 15.12 13.82
CA ASP A 371 26.30 14.71 13.22
C ASP A 371 26.39 13.24 12.85
N ILE A 372 25.55 12.41 13.48
CA ILE A 372 25.62 10.96 13.25
C ILE A 372 25.11 10.53 11.87
N ASN A 373 24.31 11.36 11.16
CA ASN A 373 23.98 11.09 9.76
C ASN A 373 25.23 11.24 8.87
N ALA A 374 25.95 12.35 9.02
CA ALA A 374 27.14 12.66 8.22
C ALA A 374 28.31 11.68 8.49
N THR A 375 28.37 11.12 9.71
CA THR A 375 29.46 10.23 10.11
C THR A 375 29.19 8.76 9.89
N SER A 376 27.94 8.40 9.62
CA SER A 376 27.51 7.03 9.33
C SER A 376 27.97 6.55 7.93
N PHE A 377 27.77 5.27 7.68
CA PHE A 377 28.02 4.68 6.35
C PHE A 377 27.06 5.18 5.27
N HIS A 378 25.94 5.82 5.68
CA HIS A 378 24.90 6.34 4.78
C HIS A 378 25.45 7.27 3.69
N GLY A 379 26.30 8.23 4.05
CA GLY A 379 26.87 9.16 3.08
C GLY A 379 27.67 8.48 1.96
N PHE A 380 28.48 7.48 2.31
CA PHE A 380 29.21 6.68 1.31
C PHE A 380 28.23 5.92 0.39
N TYR A 381 27.21 5.28 0.98
CA TYR A 381 26.21 4.52 0.25
C TYR A 381 25.43 5.41 -0.72
N ARG A 382 24.96 6.58 -0.24
CA ARG A 382 24.32 7.60 -1.06
C ARG A 382 25.16 8.02 -2.25
N ASP A 383 26.44 8.35 -2.03
CA ASP A 383 27.35 8.79 -3.11
C ASP A 383 27.57 7.70 -4.16
N ARG A 384 27.68 6.44 -3.74
CA ARG A 384 27.84 5.32 -4.67
C ARG A 384 26.59 5.07 -5.50
N LEU A 385 25.42 5.08 -4.87
CA LEU A 385 24.14 4.95 -5.56
C LEU A 385 23.89 6.12 -6.51
N SER A 386 24.14 7.36 -6.08
CA SER A 386 23.95 8.54 -6.91
C SER A 386 24.79 8.49 -8.18
N LYS A 387 26.06 8.10 -8.07
CA LYS A 387 26.95 7.93 -9.23
C LYS A 387 26.50 6.83 -10.18
N ALA A 388 25.85 5.77 -9.67
CA ALA A 388 25.37 4.68 -10.51
C ALA A 388 24.02 5.00 -11.18
N TYR A 389 23.10 5.68 -10.50
CA TYR A 389 21.72 5.80 -10.91
C TYR A 389 21.23 7.22 -11.19
N LEU A 390 21.86 8.27 -10.63
CA LEU A 390 21.43 9.65 -10.85
C LEU A 390 22.29 10.34 -11.91
N PHE A 391 21.83 10.27 -13.14
CA PHE A 391 22.53 10.87 -14.28
C PHE A 391 21.56 11.34 -15.37
N GLY A 392 22.02 12.27 -16.18
CA GLY A 392 21.40 12.69 -17.43
C GLY A 392 22.28 12.29 -18.62
N VAL A 393 21.70 12.36 -19.81
CA VAL A 393 22.39 12.01 -21.07
C VAL A 393 22.43 13.24 -21.95
N LYS A 394 23.61 13.86 -22.11
CA LYS A 394 23.82 15.00 -23.00
C LYS A 394 24.49 14.58 -24.30
N ARG A 395 24.03 15.16 -25.43
CA ARG A 395 24.71 15.03 -26.70
C ARG A 395 25.72 16.18 -26.90
N ASN A 396 26.94 15.81 -27.24
CA ASN A 396 27.94 16.77 -27.61
C ASN A 396 27.65 17.34 -29.04
N PRO A 397 28.06 18.57 -29.37
CA PRO A 397 27.91 19.11 -30.70
C PRO A 397 28.54 18.26 -31.82
N ALA A 398 29.55 17.44 -31.48
CA ALA A 398 30.23 16.50 -32.38
C ALA A 398 29.47 15.15 -32.52
N GLY A 399 28.20 15.03 -32.02
CA GLY A 399 27.38 13.83 -32.17
C GLY A 399 27.63 12.73 -31.13
N GLY A 400 28.62 12.89 -30.24
CA GLY A 400 28.89 11.97 -29.14
C GLY A 400 27.86 12.13 -28.00
N VAL A 401 27.60 11.03 -27.29
CA VAL A 401 26.71 11.04 -26.12
C VAL A 401 27.58 10.93 -24.86
N ARG A 402 27.32 11.77 -23.87
CA ARG A 402 28.02 11.75 -22.56
C ARG A 402 27.03 11.67 -21.41
N VAL A 403 27.38 10.85 -20.42
CA VAL A 403 26.68 10.79 -19.14
C VAL A 403 27.12 11.96 -18.26
N GLU A 404 26.15 12.68 -17.68
CA GLU A 404 26.35 13.76 -16.72
C GLU A 404 25.72 13.38 -15.39
N HIS A 405 26.48 13.42 -14.30
CA HIS A 405 25.97 13.10 -12.96
C HIS A 405 25.04 14.22 -12.44
N ARG A 406 23.98 13.83 -11.72
CA ARG A 406 22.96 14.70 -11.11
C ARG A 406 22.80 14.42 -9.63
N ASP A 407 23.91 14.48 -8.91
CA ASP A 407 24.01 14.07 -7.50
C ASP A 407 23.24 14.99 -6.54
N ASP A 408 22.88 16.19 -6.98
CA ASP A 408 22.27 17.29 -6.20
C ASP A 408 20.80 17.55 -6.54
N LEU A 409 20.16 16.67 -7.31
CA LEU A 409 18.77 16.86 -7.73
C LEU A 409 17.84 16.84 -6.52
N LYS A 410 17.20 17.98 -6.21
CA LYS A 410 16.24 18.10 -5.12
C LYS A 410 14.95 17.38 -5.43
N LEU A 411 14.27 16.85 -4.38
CA LEU A 411 12.94 16.26 -4.55
C LEU A 411 11.91 17.27 -5.01
N SER A 412 11.99 18.50 -4.50
CA SER A 412 11.12 19.61 -4.89
C SER A 412 11.28 20.03 -6.36
N ASP A 413 12.43 19.76 -6.98
CA ASP A 413 12.72 20.07 -8.38
C ASP A 413 12.25 19.00 -9.37
N LEU A 414 11.73 17.86 -8.89
CA LEU A 414 11.17 16.85 -9.76
C LEU A 414 9.92 17.38 -10.48
N ASN A 415 9.65 16.90 -11.69
CA ASN A 415 8.48 17.25 -12.50
C ASN A 415 8.34 18.75 -12.84
N ASN A 416 9.42 19.53 -12.80
CA ASN A 416 9.40 20.94 -13.19
C ASN A 416 9.41 21.07 -14.71
N GLY A 417 8.20 21.22 -15.30
CA GLY A 417 8.04 21.38 -16.75
C GLY A 417 8.32 20.09 -17.55
N THR A 418 8.33 18.94 -16.91
CA THR A 418 8.54 17.64 -17.54
C THR A 418 7.36 16.70 -17.22
N PRO A 419 6.91 15.88 -18.18
CA PRO A 419 5.80 14.97 -17.97
C PRO A 419 6.23 13.65 -17.29
N ALA A 420 7.20 13.66 -16.39
CA ALA A 420 7.61 12.50 -15.61
C ALA A 420 6.48 12.02 -14.64
N PRO A 421 6.35 10.72 -14.33
CA PRO A 421 5.43 10.25 -13.31
C PRO A 421 5.72 10.89 -11.93
N TYR A 422 4.68 11.10 -11.12
CA TYR A 422 4.86 11.57 -9.75
C TYR A 422 5.50 10.49 -8.89
N HIS A 423 6.74 10.74 -8.42
CA HIS A 423 7.53 9.73 -7.73
C HIS A 423 7.26 9.71 -6.23
N LEU A 424 6.91 8.54 -5.70
CA LEU A 424 6.73 8.22 -4.29
C LEU A 424 7.87 7.30 -3.85
N VAL A 425 8.83 7.83 -3.11
CA VAL A 425 9.91 7.03 -2.51
C VAL A 425 9.45 6.56 -1.15
N ASN A 426 9.20 5.25 -1.01
CA ASN A 426 8.71 4.67 0.23
C ASN A 426 9.86 4.35 1.18
N VAL A 427 9.68 4.72 2.44
CA VAL A 427 10.62 4.45 3.54
C VAL A 427 9.83 4.02 4.79
N THR A 428 10.49 3.36 5.71
CA THR A 428 9.90 2.88 6.96
C THR A 428 10.25 3.83 8.11
N LEU A 429 9.24 4.32 8.82
CA LEU A 429 9.38 5.02 10.08
C LEU A 429 9.51 4.00 11.22
N ASN A 430 10.62 4.03 11.94
CA ASN A 430 10.90 3.13 13.08
C ASN A 430 10.28 3.64 14.37
N LEU A 431 9.53 2.80 15.10
CA LEU A 431 8.71 3.16 16.26
C LEU A 431 8.82 2.17 17.43
N GLN A 432 9.93 1.43 17.55
CA GLN A 432 10.12 0.39 18.55
C GLN A 432 10.02 0.91 20.01
N GLY A 433 10.20 2.20 20.24
CA GLY A 433 10.06 2.84 21.56
C GLY A 433 8.74 3.60 21.75
N SER A 434 7.80 3.52 20.83
CA SER A 434 6.51 4.19 20.94
C SER A 434 5.61 3.49 21.97
N GLN A 435 4.97 4.26 22.84
CA GLN A 435 4.03 3.75 23.85
C GLN A 435 2.58 3.71 23.37
N ASP A 436 2.34 4.01 22.10
CA ASP A 436 0.99 4.11 21.52
C ASP A 436 0.61 2.81 20.82
N GLU A 437 0.42 1.75 21.61
CA GLU A 437 0.18 0.38 21.12
C GLU A 437 -1.05 0.28 20.22
N GLY A 438 -2.10 1.05 20.49
CA GLY A 438 -3.35 1.00 19.72
C GLY A 438 -3.19 1.39 18.26
N HIS A 439 -2.30 2.33 17.95
CA HIS A 439 -2.05 2.81 16.59
C HIS A 439 -0.94 2.02 15.87
N LEU A 440 -0.05 1.36 16.60
CA LEU A 440 1.06 0.59 16.02
C LEU A 440 0.61 -0.74 15.39
N ARG A 441 -0.56 -1.23 15.73
CA ARG A 441 -1.10 -2.50 15.21
C ARG A 441 -0.11 -3.68 15.34
N GLY A 442 0.77 -3.63 16.33
CA GLY A 442 1.83 -4.62 16.57
C GLY A 442 3.00 -4.60 15.57
N ARG A 443 3.16 -3.55 14.77
CA ARG A 443 4.19 -3.46 13.70
C ARG A 443 5.49 -2.84 14.13
N GLU A 444 5.50 -2.05 15.22
CA GLU A 444 6.66 -1.27 15.70
C GLU A 444 7.24 -0.30 14.63
N ALA A 445 6.47 -0.02 13.59
CA ALA A 445 6.85 0.81 12.45
C ALA A 445 5.62 1.38 11.75
N ASP A 446 5.78 2.44 10.94
CA ASP A 446 4.72 3.00 10.11
C ASP A 446 5.28 3.46 8.75
N PHE A 447 4.37 3.76 7.82
CA PHE A 447 4.67 4.24 6.48
C PHE A 447 5.14 5.69 6.51
N PHE A 448 6.12 5.99 5.67
CA PHE A 448 6.58 7.34 5.44
C PHE A 448 6.99 7.49 3.96
N ILE A 449 6.63 8.59 3.33
CA ILE A 449 6.97 8.88 1.94
C ILE A 449 7.86 10.11 1.82
N LEU A 450 8.75 10.06 0.85
CA LEU A 450 9.53 11.18 0.36
C LEU A 450 9.09 11.45 -1.08
N SER A 451 8.56 12.64 -1.38
CA SER A 451 8.04 12.99 -2.69
C SER A 451 8.20 14.48 -3.00
N LYS A 452 7.88 14.90 -4.21
CA LYS A 452 8.03 16.28 -4.68
C LYS A 452 7.39 17.34 -3.77
N HIS A 453 6.12 17.17 -3.46
CA HIS A 453 5.37 18.23 -2.76
C HIS A 453 5.37 18.06 -1.26
N TYR A 454 5.29 16.82 -0.77
CA TYR A 454 5.17 16.54 0.65
C TYR A 454 6.03 15.34 1.06
N CYS A 455 6.62 15.45 2.23
CA CYS A 455 7.24 14.35 2.95
C CYS A 455 6.46 14.09 4.24
N GLY A 456 6.23 12.82 4.57
CA GLY A 456 5.49 12.47 5.77
C GLY A 456 4.78 11.12 5.71
N GLY A 457 3.96 10.86 6.70
CA GLY A 457 3.16 9.65 6.82
C GLY A 457 1.95 9.85 7.74
N PRO A 458 1.10 8.83 7.90
CA PRO A 458 -0.11 8.92 8.72
C PRO A 458 0.21 9.37 10.15
N ARG A 459 1.30 8.87 10.70
CA ARG A 459 1.71 9.09 12.08
C ARG A 459 2.33 10.46 12.35
N THR A 460 3.10 10.96 11.37
CA THR A 460 3.85 12.22 11.51
C THR A 460 3.11 13.41 10.93
N GLY A 461 2.05 13.20 10.17
CA GLY A 461 1.51 14.20 9.27
C GLY A 461 2.44 14.47 8.08
N TYR A 462 2.10 15.45 7.26
CA TYR A 462 2.77 15.78 6.01
C TYR A 462 3.20 17.25 6.01
N VAL A 463 4.45 17.50 5.62
CA VAL A 463 5.05 18.83 5.52
C VAL A 463 5.60 19.04 4.11
N ALA A 464 5.53 20.28 3.63
CA ALA A 464 6.07 20.63 2.31
C ALA A 464 7.55 20.27 2.19
N THR A 465 7.91 19.56 1.13
CA THR A 465 9.27 19.07 0.88
C THR A 465 10.29 20.19 0.84
N GLU A 466 9.98 21.32 0.21
CA GLU A 466 10.86 22.49 0.17
C GLU A 466 11.24 23.02 1.56
N LYS A 467 10.30 22.95 2.54
CA LYS A 467 10.59 23.38 3.90
C LYS A 467 11.50 22.39 4.62
N LEU A 468 11.31 21.10 4.35
CA LEU A 468 12.15 20.06 4.92
C LEU A 468 13.58 20.12 4.36
N GLU A 469 13.73 20.37 3.06
CA GLU A 469 15.02 20.58 2.38
C GLU A 469 15.76 21.84 2.87
N LYS A 470 15.04 22.90 3.27
CA LYS A 470 15.63 24.08 3.91
C LYS A 470 16.19 23.79 5.31
N ILE A 471 15.58 22.83 6.05
CA ILE A 471 16.05 22.41 7.38
C ILE A 471 17.22 21.44 7.23
N ASP A 472 17.11 20.50 6.30
CA ASP A 472 18.12 19.49 5.99
C ASP A 472 18.57 19.65 4.53
N PRO A 473 19.65 20.43 4.28
CA PRO A 473 20.14 20.66 2.92
C PRO A 473 20.66 19.41 2.21
N HIS A 474 20.95 18.33 2.96
CA HIS A 474 21.38 17.04 2.42
C HIS A 474 20.21 16.17 1.93
N LEU A 475 18.99 16.56 2.20
CA LEU A 475 17.81 15.88 1.66
C LEU A 475 17.67 16.22 0.16
N ASP A 476 17.86 15.22 -0.66
CA ASP A 476 17.75 15.24 -2.11
C ASP A 476 17.30 13.88 -2.62
N LEU A 477 17.15 13.70 -3.94
CA LEU A 477 16.72 12.43 -4.53
C LEU A 477 17.72 11.29 -4.21
N GLY A 478 19.03 11.59 -4.18
CA GLY A 478 20.07 10.61 -3.84
C GLY A 478 19.95 10.14 -2.39
N THR A 479 19.70 11.05 -1.47
CA THR A 479 19.47 10.75 -0.05
C THR A 479 18.15 9.96 0.12
N ALA A 480 17.07 10.35 -0.55
CA ALA A 480 15.80 9.61 -0.50
C ALA A 480 15.96 8.18 -1.04
N MET A 481 16.66 8.01 -2.17
CA MET A 481 16.99 6.70 -2.74
C MET A 481 17.83 5.85 -1.78
N ALA A 482 18.84 6.44 -1.15
CA ALA A 482 19.72 5.75 -0.21
C ALA A 482 18.98 5.35 1.08
N ILE A 483 18.07 6.19 1.60
CA ILE A 483 17.21 5.86 2.76
C ILE A 483 16.28 4.71 2.41
N SER A 484 15.63 4.77 1.24
CA SER A 484 14.74 3.70 0.79
C SER A 484 15.46 2.37 0.64
N GLY A 485 16.76 2.38 0.29
CA GLY A 485 17.62 1.20 0.18
C GLY A 485 18.44 0.88 1.44
N ALA A 486 18.15 1.49 2.58
CA ALA A 486 18.89 1.35 3.83
C ALA A 486 18.64 0.01 4.54
N ALA A 487 18.92 -1.10 3.87
CA ALA A 487 18.64 -2.45 4.37
C ALA A 487 19.51 -2.84 5.58
N ALA A 488 20.75 -2.34 5.66
CA ALA A 488 21.65 -2.56 6.79
C ALA A 488 21.48 -1.44 7.83
N ALA A 489 20.65 -1.69 8.84
CA ALA A 489 20.40 -0.76 9.93
C ALA A 489 20.26 -1.52 11.27
N PRO A 490 20.57 -0.88 12.42
CA PRO A 490 20.34 -1.48 13.73
C PRO A 490 18.85 -1.79 14.00
N ASN A 491 17.96 -1.05 13.36
CA ASN A 491 16.51 -1.20 13.50
C ASN A 491 15.90 -1.48 12.13
N LEU A 492 15.13 -2.55 12.04
CA LEU A 492 14.55 -3.07 10.79
C LEU A 492 13.03 -3.02 10.79
N GLY A 493 12.43 -1.93 11.23
CA GLY A 493 10.98 -1.77 11.20
C GLY A 493 10.25 -2.91 11.92
N ARG A 494 9.45 -3.66 11.17
CA ARG A 494 8.69 -4.82 11.65
C ARG A 494 9.54 -6.07 11.88
N MET A 495 10.68 -6.17 11.20
CA MET A 495 11.55 -7.34 11.31
C MET A 495 12.30 -7.26 12.64
N ARG A 496 12.01 -8.18 13.56
CA ARG A 496 12.77 -8.27 14.82
C ARG A 496 14.18 -8.75 14.54
N GLN A 497 15.12 -7.85 14.63
CA GLN A 497 16.52 -8.23 14.65
C GLN A 497 16.91 -8.83 16.01
N PHE A 498 17.84 -9.79 15.98
CA PHE A 498 18.47 -10.24 17.19
C PHE A 498 19.30 -9.09 17.79
N GLN A 499 18.98 -8.67 19.01
CA GLN A 499 19.56 -7.51 19.69
C GLN A 499 21.09 -7.40 19.57
N PRO A 500 21.89 -8.48 19.74
CA PRO A 500 23.35 -8.42 19.57
C PRO A 500 23.81 -7.93 18.20
N ILE A 501 23.09 -8.27 17.13
CA ILE A 501 23.41 -7.79 15.78
C ILE A 501 23.15 -6.29 15.66
N ALA A 502 22.06 -5.80 16.23
CA ALA A 502 21.77 -4.37 16.25
C ALA A 502 22.86 -3.57 16.97
N TYR A 503 23.33 -4.06 18.14
CA TYR A 503 24.46 -3.45 18.85
C TYR A 503 25.74 -3.45 18.04
N LEU A 504 26.06 -4.58 17.40
CA LEU A 504 27.26 -4.70 16.56
C LEU A 504 27.23 -3.68 15.41
N LEU A 505 26.12 -3.60 14.67
CA LEU A 505 25.97 -2.64 13.57
C LEU A 505 26.07 -1.19 14.06
N ALA A 506 25.50 -0.90 15.23
CA ALA A 506 25.58 0.42 15.85
C ALA A 506 27.04 0.75 16.24
N VAL A 507 27.77 -0.18 16.88
CA VAL A 507 29.17 -0.01 17.28
C VAL A 507 30.08 0.19 16.08
N LEU A 508 29.92 -0.63 15.04
CA LEU A 508 30.73 -0.54 13.81
C LEU A 508 30.33 0.65 12.92
N ASN A 509 29.33 1.40 13.32
CA ASN A 509 28.77 2.51 12.56
C ASN A 509 28.22 2.11 11.17
N ILE A 510 27.85 0.84 11.00
CA ILE A 510 27.19 0.33 9.81
C ILE A 510 25.69 0.64 9.96
N ARG A 511 25.37 1.90 9.70
CA ARG A 511 24.04 2.44 9.82
C ARG A 511 23.69 3.16 8.52
N LEU A 512 22.80 2.58 7.73
CA LEU A 512 22.29 3.17 6.49
C LEU A 512 21.02 4.00 6.74
N GLY A 513 20.33 3.79 7.87
CA GLY A 513 19.17 4.58 8.27
C GLY A 513 19.50 6.06 8.49
N TYR A 514 18.49 6.92 8.44
CA TYR A 514 18.63 8.37 8.49
C TYR A 514 17.75 8.99 9.58
N TRP A 515 18.27 10.00 10.27
CA TRP A 515 17.53 10.82 11.21
C TRP A 515 17.04 12.09 10.52
N LEU A 516 15.74 12.15 10.26
CA LEU A 516 15.07 13.25 9.58
C LEU A 516 14.30 14.12 10.56
N ALA A 517 14.15 15.41 10.26
CA ALA A 517 13.30 16.31 11.02
C ALA A 517 11.85 15.81 11.03
N ASN A 518 11.23 15.79 12.22
CA ASN A 518 9.90 15.23 12.42
C ASN A 518 8.79 16.15 11.88
N PRO A 519 8.04 15.78 10.85
CA PRO A 519 6.94 16.60 10.33
C PRO A 519 5.93 17.00 11.42
N ARG A 520 5.60 16.09 12.34
CA ARG A 520 4.66 16.35 13.44
C ARG A 520 5.05 17.55 14.32
N LYS A 521 6.35 17.78 14.49
CA LYS A 521 6.88 18.91 15.27
C LYS A 521 7.04 20.19 14.45
N MET A 522 6.81 20.09 13.16
CA MET A 522 6.82 21.22 12.22
C MET A 522 5.41 21.72 11.91
N LEU A 523 4.39 21.09 12.48
CA LEU A 523 2.98 21.47 12.37
C LEU A 523 2.49 22.08 13.70
N THR A 524 1.64 23.09 13.61
CA THR A 524 0.89 23.64 14.73
C THR A 524 -0.22 22.68 15.16
N ALA A 525 -0.89 22.95 16.27
CA ALA A 525 -2.06 22.17 16.69
C ALA A 525 -3.23 22.26 15.69
N SER A 526 -3.29 23.32 14.88
CA SER A 526 -4.25 23.50 13.77
C SER A 526 -3.82 22.81 12.48
N GLY A 527 -2.65 22.15 12.44
CA GLY A 527 -2.13 21.48 11.24
C GLY A 527 -1.45 22.43 10.23
N GLU A 528 -1.23 23.69 10.59
CA GLU A 528 -0.48 24.65 9.78
C GLU A 528 1.02 24.43 9.93
N GLU A 529 1.78 24.70 8.87
CA GLU A 529 3.23 24.52 8.88
C GLU A 529 3.95 25.68 9.53
N ILE A 530 4.87 25.37 10.45
CA ILE A 530 5.73 26.35 11.14
C ILE A 530 6.87 26.74 10.18
N GLU A 531 7.17 28.03 10.11
CA GLU A 531 8.27 28.52 9.28
C GLU A 531 9.64 27.99 9.75
N PRO A 532 10.53 27.53 8.83
CA PRO A 532 11.83 26.93 9.15
C PRO A 532 12.74 27.84 9.99
N THR A 533 12.61 29.16 9.85
CA THR A 533 13.38 30.16 10.61
C THR A 533 13.06 30.13 12.10
N ARG A 534 11.84 29.77 12.48
CA ARG A 534 11.39 29.61 13.86
C ARG A 534 11.78 28.27 14.48
N LEU A 535 12.18 27.29 13.64
CA LEU A 535 12.62 25.99 14.09
C LEU A 535 14.08 26.09 14.56
N GLY A 536 14.31 25.85 15.84
CA GLY A 536 15.63 25.96 16.44
C GLY A 536 16.65 24.93 15.94
N ARG A 537 17.92 25.07 16.33
CA ARG A 537 19.07 24.18 15.97
C ARG A 537 18.83 22.68 16.26
N ARG A 538 17.78 22.35 17.05
CA ARG A 538 17.45 20.96 17.43
C ARG A 538 17.01 20.08 16.25
N TYR A 539 16.54 20.68 15.17
CA TYR A 539 16.07 19.97 13.96
C TYR A 539 17.17 19.73 12.92
N ARG A 540 18.30 20.42 13.04
CA ARG A 540 19.31 20.46 11.97
C ARG A 540 20.37 19.38 12.06
N ARG A 541 20.57 18.71 13.20
CA ARG A 541 21.65 17.74 13.40
C ARG A 541 21.23 16.59 14.28
N ALA A 542 21.54 15.40 13.84
CA ALA A 542 21.39 14.19 14.63
C ALA A 542 22.59 14.04 15.58
N ARG A 543 22.41 14.48 16.82
CA ARG A 543 23.46 14.47 17.87
C ARG A 543 23.78 13.05 18.36
N PRO A 544 24.92 12.79 19.00
CA PRO A 544 25.31 11.47 19.52
C PRO A 544 24.27 10.75 20.38
N VAL A 545 23.40 11.49 21.08
CA VAL A 545 22.31 10.91 21.88
C VAL A 545 21.37 10.01 21.05
N TYR A 546 21.24 10.28 19.76
CA TYR A 546 20.40 9.46 18.87
C TYR A 546 21.04 8.09 18.54
N LEU A 547 22.37 7.97 18.65
CA LEU A 547 23.04 6.67 18.56
C LEU A 547 22.63 5.73 19.70
N PHE A 548 22.55 6.27 20.93
CA PHE A 548 22.05 5.49 22.07
C PHE A 548 20.59 5.09 21.92
N LYS A 549 19.76 5.95 21.29
CA LYS A 549 18.35 5.60 21.03
C LYS A 549 18.22 4.45 20.02
N GLU A 550 19.04 4.46 18.97
CA GLU A 550 19.11 3.32 18.02
C GLU A 550 19.54 2.04 18.75
N ALA A 551 20.63 2.09 19.49
CA ALA A 551 21.17 0.93 20.21
C ALA A 551 20.17 0.36 21.23
N LEU A 552 19.39 1.21 21.90
CA LEU A 552 18.43 0.82 22.94
C LEU A 552 17.00 0.59 22.40
N ASN A 553 16.76 0.60 21.09
CA ASN A 553 15.44 0.50 20.47
C ASN A 553 14.42 1.52 21.03
N ARG A 554 14.88 2.74 21.36
CA ARG A 554 14.03 3.83 21.89
C ARG A 554 13.66 4.82 20.80
N LEU A 555 13.12 4.33 19.69
CA LEU A 555 12.70 5.12 18.53
C LEU A 555 11.23 5.49 18.66
N ASP A 556 10.91 6.77 18.62
CA ASP A 556 9.55 7.27 18.75
C ASP A 556 9.27 8.48 17.83
N ASP A 557 7.99 8.73 17.56
CA ASP A 557 7.47 9.84 16.75
C ASP A 557 7.25 11.15 17.52
N ARG A 558 7.59 11.20 18.82
CA ARG A 558 7.33 12.38 19.67
C ARG A 558 8.51 13.35 19.76
N LYS A 559 9.67 12.95 19.26
CA LYS A 559 10.91 13.75 19.34
C LYS A 559 11.10 14.66 18.11
N TYR A 560 12.11 15.52 18.16
CA TYR A 560 12.41 16.47 17.09
C TYR A 560 12.92 15.81 15.82
N LEU A 561 13.61 14.70 15.93
CA LEU A 561 14.04 13.87 14.81
C LEU A 561 13.41 12.49 14.91
N ILE A 562 13.09 11.91 13.77
CA ILE A 562 12.58 10.55 13.57
C ILE A 562 13.61 9.71 12.83
N ASN A 563 13.62 8.41 13.09
CA ASN A 563 14.48 7.47 12.40
C ASN A 563 13.72 6.80 11.26
N ILE A 564 14.26 6.89 10.05
CA ILE A 564 13.70 6.29 8.83
C ILE A 564 14.73 5.37 8.17
N THR A 565 14.25 4.25 7.64
CA THR A 565 15.06 3.20 7.02
C THR A 565 14.40 2.65 5.76
N ASP A 566 14.94 1.54 5.23
CA ASP A 566 14.44 0.85 4.04
C ASP A 566 12.92 0.61 4.10
N GLY A 567 12.23 0.97 3.04
CA GLY A 567 10.79 0.77 2.92
C GLY A 567 10.39 -0.70 3.01
N GLY A 568 11.24 -1.61 2.56
CA GLY A 568 11.05 -3.06 2.62
C GLY A 568 10.97 -3.63 4.04
N HIS A 569 11.44 -2.90 5.05
CA HIS A 569 11.28 -3.30 6.45
C HIS A 569 9.82 -3.31 6.90
N LEU A 570 8.93 -2.65 6.20
CA LEU A 570 7.50 -2.62 6.48
C LEU A 570 6.69 -3.26 5.34
N GLU A 571 6.84 -2.73 4.11
CA GLU A 571 6.14 -3.19 2.92
C GLU A 571 7.07 -3.12 1.70
N ASN A 572 7.28 -4.24 1.06
CA ASN A 572 8.36 -4.40 0.07
C ASN A 572 7.90 -4.29 -1.39
N THR A 573 6.60 -4.18 -1.66
CA THR A 573 6.09 -4.12 -3.04
C THR A 573 5.97 -2.69 -3.59
N GLY A 574 5.81 -1.71 -2.71
CA GLY A 574 5.54 -0.31 -3.07
C GLY A 574 4.10 -0.04 -3.52
N ILE A 575 3.21 -1.03 -3.42
CA ILE A 575 1.82 -0.91 -3.88
C ILE A 575 0.95 -0.16 -2.84
N TYR A 576 1.29 -0.23 -1.55
CA TYR A 576 0.46 0.31 -0.47
C TYR A 576 0.07 1.79 -0.68
N GLU A 577 1.02 2.63 -1.06
CA GLU A 577 0.76 4.06 -1.31
C GLU A 577 -0.07 4.32 -2.58
N LEU A 578 -0.02 3.42 -3.55
CA LEU A 578 -0.90 3.45 -4.73
C LEU A 578 -2.35 3.10 -4.36
N LEU A 579 -2.53 2.13 -3.46
CA LEU A 579 -3.86 1.77 -2.92
C LEU A 579 -4.45 2.92 -2.10
N ARG A 580 -3.65 3.63 -1.30
CA ARG A 580 -4.09 4.83 -0.57
C ARG A 580 -4.59 5.94 -1.50
N ARG A 581 -4.01 6.03 -2.70
CA ARG A 581 -4.41 6.97 -3.76
C ARG A 581 -5.50 6.43 -4.66
N ARG A 582 -6.01 5.23 -4.35
CA ARG A 582 -7.07 4.54 -5.09
C ARG A 582 -6.78 4.44 -6.59
N CYS A 583 -5.54 4.08 -6.94
CA CYS A 583 -5.17 3.81 -8.32
C CYS A 583 -6.03 2.68 -8.89
N LYS A 584 -6.70 2.94 -10.01
CA LYS A 584 -7.53 1.94 -10.69
C LYS A 584 -6.69 0.87 -11.36
N TYR A 585 -5.55 1.25 -11.91
CA TYR A 585 -4.63 0.37 -12.62
C TYR A 585 -3.29 0.40 -11.93
N ILE A 586 -2.77 -0.77 -11.57
CA ILE A 586 -1.45 -0.89 -10.92
C ILE A 586 -0.66 -1.97 -11.65
N ILE A 587 0.58 -1.65 -12.04
CA ILE A 587 1.58 -2.64 -12.46
C ILE A 587 2.63 -2.70 -11.36
N CYS A 588 2.99 -3.90 -10.91
CA CYS A 588 4.06 -4.12 -9.95
C CYS A 588 5.12 -5.05 -10.53
N GLY A 589 6.36 -4.58 -10.64
CA GLY A 589 7.51 -5.43 -10.89
C GLY A 589 8.14 -5.87 -9.58
N ASP A 590 8.06 -7.16 -9.29
CA ASP A 590 8.59 -7.74 -8.05
C ASP A 590 9.75 -8.70 -8.32
N ALA A 591 10.93 -8.29 -7.84
CA ALA A 591 12.12 -9.11 -7.84
C ALA A 591 12.68 -9.35 -6.42
N GLU A 592 11.82 -9.43 -5.41
CA GLU A 592 12.21 -9.91 -4.08
C GLU A 592 12.76 -11.34 -4.15
N ALA A 593 13.78 -11.63 -3.30
CA ALA A 593 14.25 -13.00 -3.11
C ALA A 593 13.18 -13.86 -2.45
N ASP A 594 12.60 -14.77 -3.19
CA ASP A 594 11.56 -15.69 -2.72
C ASP A 594 11.76 -17.05 -3.39
N PRO A 595 12.82 -17.80 -2.99
CA PRO A 595 13.18 -19.05 -3.65
C PRO A 595 12.08 -20.12 -3.58
N ASP A 596 11.24 -20.06 -2.56
CA ASP A 596 10.14 -21.02 -2.35
C ASP A 596 8.80 -20.54 -2.92
N MET A 597 8.76 -19.39 -3.61
CA MET A 597 7.57 -18.75 -4.16
C MET A 597 6.42 -18.65 -3.14
N THR A 598 6.72 -18.12 -1.97
CA THR A 598 5.76 -17.90 -0.86
C THR A 598 4.94 -16.63 -1.03
N PHE A 599 5.43 -15.69 -1.87
CA PHE A 599 4.83 -14.38 -2.11
C PHE A 599 4.63 -13.56 -0.83
N GLY A 600 5.59 -13.65 0.10
CA GLY A 600 5.50 -13.06 1.44
C GLY A 600 5.27 -11.55 1.46
N ALA A 601 5.90 -10.80 0.54
CA ALA A 601 5.69 -9.36 0.39
C ALA A 601 4.26 -9.05 -0.06
N LEU A 602 3.76 -9.72 -1.10
CA LEU A 602 2.40 -9.55 -1.60
C LEU A 602 1.34 -9.93 -0.55
N ALA A 603 1.54 -11.05 0.15
CA ALA A 603 0.65 -11.48 1.24
C ALA A 603 0.63 -10.45 2.39
N THR A 604 1.76 -9.83 2.68
CA THR A 604 1.86 -8.74 3.66
C THR A 604 1.08 -7.51 3.20
N LEU A 605 1.23 -7.10 1.94
CA LEU A 605 0.46 -6.02 1.34
C LEU A 605 -1.05 -6.27 1.42
N ILE A 606 -1.52 -7.45 0.99
CA ILE A 606 -2.95 -7.83 1.02
C ILE A 606 -3.50 -7.70 2.44
N ARG A 607 -2.77 -8.21 3.42
CA ARG A 607 -3.14 -8.10 4.84
C ARG A 607 -3.19 -6.64 5.31
N PHE A 608 -2.22 -5.81 4.95
CA PHE A 608 -2.19 -4.39 5.33
C PHE A 608 -3.29 -3.61 4.66
N ALA A 609 -3.53 -3.81 3.37
CA ALA A 609 -4.62 -3.19 2.63
C ALA A 609 -5.98 -3.46 3.28
N ARG A 610 -6.22 -4.73 3.67
CA ARG A 610 -7.45 -5.13 4.35
C ARG A 610 -7.60 -4.51 5.75
N ILE A 611 -6.54 -4.60 6.59
CA ILE A 611 -6.58 -4.12 7.97
C ILE A 611 -6.69 -2.59 8.04
N ASP A 612 -5.91 -1.90 7.21
CA ASP A 612 -5.73 -0.45 7.32
C ASP A 612 -6.79 0.34 6.55
N MET A 613 -7.19 -0.16 5.38
CA MET A 613 -8.01 0.55 4.42
C MET A 613 -9.31 -0.18 4.07
N GLY A 614 -9.52 -1.41 4.54
CA GLY A 614 -10.66 -2.24 4.15
C GLY A 614 -10.63 -2.66 2.68
N ILE A 615 -9.49 -2.53 2.00
CA ILE A 615 -9.34 -2.89 0.59
C ILE A 615 -9.12 -4.40 0.48
N GLU A 616 -9.88 -5.05 -0.39
CA GLU A 616 -9.73 -6.47 -0.70
C GLU A 616 -8.99 -6.64 -2.04
N ILE A 617 -7.98 -7.52 -2.05
CA ILE A 617 -7.22 -7.86 -3.25
C ILE A 617 -7.35 -9.37 -3.47
N GLU A 618 -7.92 -9.75 -4.60
CA GLU A 618 -8.03 -11.14 -5.04
C GLU A 618 -7.07 -11.38 -6.20
N ILE A 619 -6.13 -12.31 -6.04
CA ILE A 619 -5.16 -12.67 -7.09
C ILE A 619 -4.87 -14.16 -7.02
N ASN A 620 -4.87 -14.83 -8.19
CA ASN A 620 -4.44 -16.23 -8.28
C ASN A 620 -2.96 -16.26 -8.69
N LEU A 621 -2.14 -16.93 -7.89
CA LEU A 621 -0.69 -17.04 -8.06
C LEU A 621 -0.22 -18.44 -8.47
N ASP A 622 -1.14 -19.37 -8.75
CA ASP A 622 -0.79 -20.79 -9.00
C ASP A 622 0.12 -20.96 -10.23
N ASP A 623 -0.09 -20.15 -11.28
CA ASP A 623 0.77 -20.15 -12.46
C ASP A 623 2.17 -19.56 -12.23
N LEU A 624 2.38 -18.84 -11.13
CA LEU A 624 3.68 -18.32 -10.72
C LEU A 624 4.46 -19.29 -9.84
N ARG A 625 3.79 -20.27 -9.22
CA ARG A 625 4.45 -21.27 -8.39
C ARG A 625 5.31 -22.19 -9.26
N LYS A 626 6.39 -22.71 -8.66
CA LYS A 626 7.30 -23.63 -9.31
C LYS A 626 6.65 -25.01 -9.42
N ASP A 627 6.80 -25.63 -10.57
CA ASP A 627 6.54 -27.05 -10.79
C ASP A 627 7.72 -27.92 -10.31
N GLU A 628 7.64 -29.23 -10.54
CA GLU A 628 8.69 -30.18 -10.17
C GLU A 628 10.04 -29.92 -10.88
N SER A 629 10.04 -29.25 -12.02
CA SER A 629 11.24 -28.85 -12.76
C SER A 629 11.84 -27.52 -12.24
N GLY A 630 11.18 -26.87 -11.26
CA GLY A 630 11.56 -25.59 -10.71
C GLY A 630 11.21 -24.39 -11.61
N ASN A 631 10.30 -24.59 -12.58
CA ASN A 631 9.81 -23.57 -13.50
C ASN A 631 8.41 -23.10 -13.12
N SER A 632 8.10 -21.83 -13.43
CA SER A 632 6.75 -21.28 -13.33
C SER A 632 6.06 -21.36 -14.70
N ARG A 633 4.75 -21.48 -14.72
CA ARG A 633 3.99 -21.50 -15.99
C ARG A 633 3.93 -20.11 -16.63
N ARG A 634 3.89 -19.05 -15.80
CA ARG A 634 3.83 -17.63 -16.21
C ARG A 634 4.79 -16.77 -15.40
N HIS A 635 5.07 -15.56 -15.89
CA HIS A 635 5.84 -14.54 -15.17
C HIS A 635 4.94 -13.54 -14.46
N CYS A 636 3.65 -13.52 -14.72
CA CYS A 636 2.73 -12.52 -14.19
C CYS A 636 1.38 -13.14 -13.82
N ALA A 637 0.69 -12.45 -12.91
CA ALA A 637 -0.69 -12.71 -12.53
C ALA A 637 -1.46 -11.38 -12.52
N LEU A 638 -2.75 -11.43 -12.83
CA LEU A 638 -3.65 -10.30 -12.73
C LEU A 638 -4.60 -10.52 -11.54
N GLY A 639 -4.68 -9.53 -10.66
CA GLY A 639 -5.59 -9.50 -9.53
C GLY A 639 -6.62 -8.37 -9.65
N THR A 640 -7.68 -8.48 -8.87
CA THR A 640 -8.71 -7.45 -8.71
C THR A 640 -8.56 -6.79 -7.35
N ILE A 641 -8.79 -5.48 -7.30
CA ILE A 641 -8.74 -4.65 -6.11
C ILE A 641 -10.14 -4.09 -5.88
N ARG A 642 -10.73 -4.37 -4.72
CA ARG A 642 -12.03 -3.81 -4.32
C ARG A 642 -11.83 -2.71 -3.32
N TYR A 643 -12.22 -1.50 -3.69
CA TYR A 643 -12.14 -0.32 -2.85
C TYR A 643 -13.45 -0.14 -2.07
N PRO A 644 -13.40 -0.04 -0.72
CA PRO A 644 -14.59 0.20 0.08
C PRO A 644 -14.96 1.68 -0.01
N GLU A 645 -15.97 2.07 -0.79
CA GLU A 645 -16.72 3.33 -0.62
C GLU A 645 -17.79 3.51 -1.72
N GLY A 646 -18.95 4.11 -1.34
CA GLY A 646 -20.05 4.42 -2.24
C GLY A 646 -21.07 3.29 -2.40
N ALA A 647 -22.18 3.61 -3.11
CA ALA A 647 -23.26 2.66 -3.37
C ALA A 647 -22.91 1.55 -4.38
N ALA A 648 -21.73 1.63 -5.00
CA ALA A 648 -21.17 0.62 -5.91
C ALA A 648 -19.71 0.37 -5.53
N GLU A 649 -19.32 -0.88 -5.36
CA GLU A 649 -17.93 -1.29 -5.21
C GLU A 649 -17.14 -0.83 -6.45
N GLU A 650 -16.15 0.05 -6.25
CA GLU A 650 -15.25 0.45 -7.32
C GLU A 650 -14.09 -0.54 -7.42
N VAL A 651 -13.89 -1.11 -8.62
CA VAL A 651 -12.87 -2.15 -8.87
C VAL A 651 -11.65 -1.56 -9.57
N GLY A 652 -10.48 -1.89 -9.05
CA GLY A 652 -9.18 -1.70 -9.67
C GLY A 652 -8.52 -3.03 -10.07
N TYR A 653 -7.37 -2.95 -10.74
CA TYR A 653 -6.64 -4.11 -11.26
C TYR A 653 -5.17 -4.02 -10.93
N LEU A 654 -4.60 -5.15 -10.47
CA LEU A 654 -3.19 -5.31 -10.15
C LEU A 654 -2.54 -6.32 -11.11
N LEU A 655 -1.69 -5.85 -12.01
CA LEU A 655 -0.79 -6.70 -12.78
C LEU A 655 0.50 -6.89 -11.99
N TYR A 656 0.70 -8.09 -11.46
CA TYR A 656 1.86 -8.47 -10.67
C TYR A 656 2.83 -9.28 -11.53
N ILE A 657 4.06 -8.77 -11.71
CA ILE A 657 5.13 -9.37 -12.51
C ILE A 657 6.21 -9.85 -11.55
N LYS A 658 6.43 -11.17 -11.48
CA LYS A 658 7.43 -11.76 -10.58
C LYS A 658 8.67 -12.18 -11.35
N SER A 659 9.85 -11.99 -10.71
CA SER A 659 11.09 -12.60 -11.19
C SER A 659 11.00 -14.12 -11.05
N SER A 660 10.58 -14.78 -12.11
CA SER A 660 10.39 -16.23 -12.21
C SER A 660 11.02 -16.75 -13.48
N VAL A 661 11.23 -18.05 -13.60
CA VAL A 661 11.80 -18.70 -14.78
C VAL A 661 10.81 -19.71 -15.31
N ARG A 662 10.63 -19.76 -16.63
CA ARG A 662 9.70 -20.68 -17.33
C ARG A 662 10.40 -21.86 -18.03
N GLY A 663 11.71 -21.73 -18.30
CA GLY A 663 12.48 -22.70 -19.07
C GLY A 663 12.54 -22.42 -20.58
N ASP A 664 11.81 -21.39 -21.05
CA ASP A 664 11.83 -20.90 -22.44
C ASP A 664 12.65 -19.62 -22.64
N GLU A 665 13.48 -19.27 -21.65
CA GLU A 665 14.34 -18.11 -21.69
C GLU A 665 15.46 -18.25 -22.73
N ASN A 666 16.06 -17.10 -23.07
CA ASN A 666 17.23 -17.02 -23.94
C ASN A 666 18.38 -17.89 -23.42
N GLU A 667 19.24 -18.37 -24.32
CA GLU A 667 20.32 -19.30 -24.00
C GLU A 667 21.27 -18.80 -22.91
N TYR A 668 21.64 -17.53 -22.95
CA TYR A 668 22.53 -16.97 -21.91
C TYR A 668 21.88 -16.84 -20.53
N ILE A 669 20.55 -16.67 -20.43
CA ILE A 669 19.81 -16.73 -19.15
C ILE A 669 19.82 -18.16 -18.63
N ARG A 670 19.59 -19.15 -19.50
CA ARG A 670 19.61 -20.58 -19.15
C ARG A 670 21.02 -21.02 -18.72
N GLU A 671 22.02 -20.54 -19.43
CA GLU A 671 23.43 -20.80 -19.10
C GLU A 671 23.79 -20.19 -17.72
N TYR A 672 23.42 -18.92 -17.47
CA TYR A 672 23.61 -18.28 -16.19
C TYR A 672 22.92 -19.05 -15.05
N ARG A 673 21.65 -19.45 -15.26
CA ARG A 673 20.90 -20.27 -14.28
C ARG A 673 21.58 -21.61 -13.99
N SER A 674 22.14 -22.27 -14.98
CA SER A 674 22.82 -23.57 -14.80
C SER A 674 24.07 -23.46 -13.92
N LYS A 675 24.77 -22.32 -14.01
CA LYS A 675 25.93 -22.01 -13.16
C LYS A 675 25.55 -21.48 -11.79
N HIS A 676 24.37 -20.85 -11.69
CA HIS A 676 23.87 -20.20 -10.45
C HIS A 676 22.45 -20.72 -10.12
N PRO A 677 22.32 -21.87 -9.46
CA PRO A 677 21.02 -22.52 -9.19
C PRO A 677 20.05 -21.66 -8.36
N GLN A 678 20.55 -20.68 -7.60
CA GLN A 678 19.70 -19.76 -6.84
C GLN A 678 19.04 -18.67 -7.71
N PHE A 679 19.49 -18.48 -8.96
CA PHE A 679 18.88 -17.53 -9.87
C PHE A 679 17.43 -17.94 -10.17
N PRO A 680 16.46 -17.01 -10.15
CA PRO A 680 16.56 -15.55 -10.02
C PRO A 680 16.37 -15.01 -8.57
N HIS A 681 16.59 -15.84 -7.54
CA HIS A 681 16.36 -15.52 -6.15
C HIS A 681 17.67 -15.47 -5.32
N GLN A 682 18.79 -15.10 -5.94
CA GLN A 682 20.07 -14.90 -5.25
C GLN A 682 19.90 -13.90 -4.10
N THR A 683 20.75 -13.98 -3.09
CA THR A 683 20.61 -13.15 -1.88
C THR A 683 20.64 -11.65 -2.17
N THR A 684 19.84 -10.86 -1.46
CA THR A 684 19.86 -9.39 -1.54
C THR A 684 21.15 -8.79 -0.97
N ALA A 685 21.92 -9.57 -0.20
CA ALA A 685 23.25 -9.15 0.29
C ALA A 685 24.26 -9.01 -0.86
N ASP A 686 24.07 -9.69 -1.97
CA ASP A 686 24.87 -9.54 -3.17
C ASP A 686 24.50 -8.22 -3.88
N GLN A 687 25.37 -7.22 -3.71
CA GLN A 687 25.28 -5.90 -4.32
C GLN A 687 26.44 -5.65 -5.32
N PHE A 688 27.07 -6.72 -5.81
CA PHE A 688 28.28 -6.67 -6.63
C PHE A 688 28.07 -7.38 -7.97
N PHE A 689 27.09 -6.92 -8.75
CA PHE A 689 26.77 -7.56 -10.02
C PHE A 689 27.88 -7.36 -11.06
N ASP A 690 28.33 -8.46 -11.63
CA ASP A 690 29.13 -8.44 -12.85
C ASP A 690 28.23 -8.24 -14.10
N GLU A 691 28.86 -8.21 -15.27
CA GLU A 691 28.13 -8.04 -16.53
C GLU A 691 27.13 -9.16 -16.78
N ALA A 692 27.53 -10.42 -16.58
CA ALA A 692 26.72 -11.60 -16.86
C ALA A 692 25.47 -11.62 -15.95
N GLN A 693 25.66 -11.36 -14.67
CA GLN A 693 24.59 -11.29 -13.70
C GLN A 693 23.63 -10.13 -14.00
N PHE A 694 24.17 -8.94 -14.29
CA PHE A 694 23.37 -7.78 -14.66
C PHE A 694 22.49 -8.07 -15.89
N GLU A 695 23.09 -8.61 -16.97
CA GLU A 695 22.36 -8.91 -18.21
C GLU A 695 21.35 -10.05 -18.04
N ALA A 696 21.65 -11.08 -17.23
CA ALA A 696 20.71 -12.16 -16.96
C ALA A 696 19.44 -11.64 -16.28
N TYR A 697 19.55 -10.80 -15.24
CA TYR A 697 18.38 -10.22 -14.56
C TYR A 697 17.64 -9.20 -15.42
N ARG A 698 18.35 -8.33 -16.16
CA ARG A 698 17.74 -7.36 -17.06
C ARG A 698 16.93 -8.05 -18.16
N ALA A 699 17.53 -9.06 -18.79
CA ALA A 699 16.87 -9.79 -19.86
C ALA A 699 15.70 -10.64 -19.35
N LEU A 700 15.80 -11.20 -18.13
CA LEU A 700 14.67 -11.88 -17.50
C LEU A 700 13.51 -10.90 -17.27
N GLY A 701 13.77 -9.70 -16.77
CA GLY A 701 12.74 -8.67 -16.61
C GLY A 701 12.11 -8.24 -17.94
N TYR A 702 12.94 -8.08 -18.98
CA TYR A 702 12.47 -7.79 -20.33
C TYR A 702 11.56 -8.92 -20.87
N GLN A 703 11.97 -10.18 -20.73
CA GLN A 703 11.21 -11.34 -21.20
C GLN A 703 9.91 -11.51 -20.43
N ALA A 704 9.95 -11.35 -19.09
CA ALA A 704 8.78 -11.40 -18.23
C ALA A 704 7.73 -10.35 -18.64
N ALA A 705 8.14 -9.11 -18.83
CA ALA A 705 7.25 -8.07 -19.30
C ALA A 705 6.77 -8.28 -20.74
N LYS A 706 7.64 -8.74 -21.65
CA LYS A 706 7.27 -9.03 -23.03
C LYS A 706 6.23 -10.14 -23.14
N SER A 707 6.28 -11.15 -22.26
CA SER A 707 5.31 -12.25 -22.22
C SER A 707 3.87 -11.77 -21.99
N ILE A 708 3.69 -10.60 -21.34
CA ILE A 708 2.39 -9.96 -21.10
C ILE A 708 1.69 -9.61 -22.42
N PHE A 709 2.46 -9.32 -23.46
CA PHE A 709 1.96 -8.92 -24.79
C PHE A 709 1.89 -10.10 -25.78
N GLN A 710 2.39 -11.28 -25.43
CA GLN A 710 2.30 -12.46 -26.28
C GLN A 710 0.85 -12.95 -26.39
N GLY A 711 0.45 -13.40 -27.60
CA GLY A 711 -0.90 -13.91 -27.86
C GLY A 711 -1.99 -12.83 -27.92
N ARG A 712 -1.61 -11.58 -28.02
CA ARG A 712 -2.52 -10.46 -28.23
C ARG A 712 -2.60 -10.18 -29.73
N GLU A 713 -3.82 -10.11 -30.29
CA GLU A 713 -4.02 -9.53 -31.62
C GLU A 713 -3.61 -8.05 -31.56
N GLU A 714 -2.59 -7.69 -32.34
CA GLU A 714 -2.17 -6.29 -32.46
C GLU A 714 -3.24 -5.53 -33.23
N THR A 715 -4.06 -4.78 -32.49
CA THR A 715 -4.99 -3.80 -33.08
C THR A 715 -4.21 -2.64 -33.72
N GLN A 716 -4.84 -1.94 -34.65
CA GLN A 716 -4.21 -0.75 -35.28
C GLN A 716 -3.83 0.30 -34.23
N ALA A 717 -4.63 0.48 -33.17
CA ALA A 717 -4.35 1.35 -32.02
C ALA A 717 -3.15 0.91 -31.17
N SER A 718 -2.91 -0.41 -31.02
CA SER A 718 -1.71 -0.89 -30.33
C SER A 718 -0.44 -0.76 -31.18
N ARG A 719 -0.56 -0.76 -32.51
CA ARG A 719 0.58 -0.50 -33.44
C ARG A 719 0.96 0.97 -33.48
N SER A 720 -0.02 1.89 -33.42
CA SER A 720 0.22 3.34 -33.38
C SER A 720 0.66 3.84 -32.00
N GLY A 721 0.56 3.03 -30.95
CA GLY A 721 0.83 3.44 -29.57
C GLY A 721 -0.27 4.33 -28.94
N GLU A 722 -1.46 4.34 -29.54
CA GLU A 722 -2.62 5.15 -29.11
C GLU A 722 -3.56 4.36 -28.20
N GLU A 723 -3.17 3.16 -27.79
CA GLU A 723 -3.99 2.30 -26.94
C GLU A 723 -4.20 2.90 -25.55
N SER A 724 -5.46 2.99 -25.11
CA SER A 724 -5.77 3.46 -23.76
C SER A 724 -5.36 2.43 -22.68
N VAL A 725 -5.06 2.89 -21.47
CA VAL A 725 -4.77 2.02 -20.31
C VAL A 725 -5.94 1.07 -20.02
N GLY A 726 -7.17 1.54 -20.21
CA GLY A 726 -8.38 0.73 -20.04
C GLY A 726 -8.43 -0.44 -21.01
N ASP A 727 -8.13 -0.22 -22.29
CA ASP A 727 -8.11 -1.26 -23.31
C ASP A 727 -6.97 -2.27 -23.08
N PHE A 728 -5.80 -1.77 -22.66
CA PHE A 728 -4.68 -2.64 -22.28
C PHE A 728 -5.07 -3.60 -21.14
N PHE A 729 -5.64 -3.08 -20.03
CA PHE A 729 -6.08 -3.92 -18.91
C PHE A 729 -7.28 -4.79 -19.29
N GLY A 730 -8.19 -4.34 -20.13
CA GLY A 730 -9.29 -5.14 -20.68
C GLY A 730 -8.79 -6.36 -21.45
N GLY A 731 -7.74 -6.17 -22.27
CA GLY A 731 -7.08 -7.27 -22.96
C GLY A 731 -6.36 -8.25 -22.03
N LEU A 732 -5.83 -7.79 -20.90
CA LEU A 732 -5.22 -8.64 -19.87
C LEU A 732 -6.25 -9.46 -19.11
N GLN A 733 -7.38 -8.86 -18.76
CA GLN A 733 -8.46 -9.53 -18.05
C GLN A 733 -8.92 -10.79 -18.78
N SER A 734 -9.10 -10.68 -20.10
CA SER A 734 -9.54 -11.82 -20.94
C SER A 734 -8.57 -13.00 -20.96
N ARG A 735 -7.29 -12.80 -20.67
CA ARG A 735 -6.23 -13.81 -20.81
C ARG A 735 -5.65 -14.32 -19.51
N LEU A 736 -5.58 -13.48 -18.49
CA LEU A 736 -4.87 -13.78 -17.26
C LEU A 736 -5.80 -14.10 -16.09
N LEU A 737 -7.07 -13.72 -16.21
CA LEU A 737 -7.99 -14.04 -15.14
C LEU A 737 -8.54 -15.46 -15.36
N PRO A 738 -8.66 -16.29 -14.30
CA PRO A 738 -9.17 -17.64 -14.43
C PRO A 738 -10.53 -17.63 -15.11
N ALA A 739 -10.74 -18.52 -16.09
CA ALA A 739 -12.07 -18.75 -16.64
C ALA A 739 -13.00 -19.13 -15.46
N PRO A 740 -14.25 -18.63 -15.45
CA PRO A 740 -15.21 -19.11 -14.48
C PRO A 740 -15.33 -20.62 -14.59
N ASP A 741 -15.54 -21.26 -13.45
CA ASP A 741 -15.55 -22.70 -13.23
C ASP A 741 -16.09 -23.50 -14.42
N GLY A 742 -15.27 -24.43 -14.90
CA GLY A 742 -15.54 -25.62 -15.68
C GLY A 742 -16.35 -25.50 -16.98
N GLU A 743 -15.86 -26.13 -18.05
CA GLU A 743 -16.63 -26.37 -19.29
C GLU A 743 -17.99 -27.05 -19.02
N GLU A 744 -18.08 -27.88 -18.00
CA GLU A 744 -19.31 -28.58 -17.58
C GLU A 744 -20.42 -27.63 -17.20
N VAL A 745 -20.12 -26.55 -16.45
CA VAL A 745 -21.13 -25.54 -16.07
C VAL A 745 -21.64 -24.78 -17.30
N PHE A 746 -20.77 -24.47 -18.25
CA PHE A 746 -21.20 -23.82 -19.51
C PHE A 746 -22.08 -24.75 -20.35
N ILE A 747 -21.73 -26.03 -20.45
CA ILE A 747 -22.54 -27.01 -21.16
C ILE A 747 -23.93 -27.14 -20.55
N GLU A 748 -24.01 -27.22 -19.20
CA GLU A 748 -25.28 -27.30 -18.50
C GLU A 748 -26.14 -26.03 -18.69
N LEU A 749 -25.53 -24.84 -18.58
CA LEU A 749 -26.24 -23.56 -18.80
C LEU A 749 -26.74 -23.41 -20.23
N HIS A 750 -25.97 -23.86 -21.23
CA HIS A 750 -26.40 -23.88 -22.63
C HIS A 750 -27.52 -24.91 -22.86
N SER A 751 -27.46 -26.06 -22.19
CA SER A 751 -28.55 -27.03 -22.21
C SER A 751 -29.84 -26.46 -21.68
N GLN A 752 -29.79 -25.70 -20.56
CA GLN A 752 -30.95 -25.03 -20.01
C GLN A 752 -31.51 -23.93 -20.94
N LEU A 753 -30.64 -23.17 -21.60
CA LEU A 753 -31.05 -22.21 -22.62
C LEU A 753 -31.74 -22.89 -23.78
N SER A 754 -31.15 -23.99 -24.31
CA SER A 754 -31.74 -24.77 -25.42
C SER A 754 -33.10 -25.35 -25.07
N LYS A 755 -33.29 -25.84 -23.82
CA LYS A 755 -34.63 -26.27 -23.35
C LYS A 755 -35.62 -25.14 -23.29
N LEU A 756 -35.20 -23.95 -22.88
CA LEU A 756 -36.04 -22.76 -22.90
C LEU A 756 -36.43 -22.39 -24.35
N GLU A 757 -35.49 -22.38 -25.27
CA GLU A 757 -35.70 -22.09 -26.69
C GLU A 757 -36.63 -23.15 -27.35
N GLU A 758 -36.45 -24.42 -26.98
CA GLU A 758 -37.26 -25.51 -27.47
C GLU A 758 -38.72 -25.37 -27.01
N SER A 759 -39.00 -24.90 -25.81
CA SER A 759 -40.34 -24.63 -25.30
C SER A 759 -41.11 -23.65 -26.17
N TYR A 760 -40.44 -22.71 -26.84
CA TYR A 760 -41.05 -21.75 -27.76
C TYR A 760 -41.31 -22.33 -29.16
N ARG A 761 -40.88 -23.56 -29.45
CA ARG A 761 -41.24 -24.30 -30.70
C ARG A 761 -42.65 -24.87 -30.65
N ASP A 762 -43.26 -24.98 -29.46
CA ASP A 762 -44.67 -25.33 -29.30
C ASP A 762 -45.53 -24.35 -30.12
N PRO A 763 -46.41 -24.81 -31.03
CA PRO A 763 -47.29 -23.95 -31.87
C PRO A 763 -48.11 -22.94 -31.03
N GLN A 764 -48.48 -23.30 -29.79
CA GLN A 764 -49.21 -22.42 -28.91
C GLN A 764 -48.32 -21.30 -28.30
N LEU A 765 -47.02 -21.54 -28.17
CA LEU A 765 -46.03 -20.62 -27.59
C LEU A 765 -45.21 -19.89 -28.63
N ALA A 766 -45.14 -20.42 -29.88
CA ALA A 766 -44.36 -19.82 -30.97
C ALA A 766 -44.66 -18.34 -31.24
N LYS A 767 -45.90 -17.94 -31.05
CA LYS A 767 -46.32 -16.52 -31.18
C LYS A 767 -45.66 -15.58 -30.15
N TYR A 768 -45.01 -16.11 -29.10
CA TYR A 768 -44.32 -15.33 -28.07
C TYR A 768 -42.79 -15.39 -28.22
N SER A 769 -42.27 -15.99 -29.33
CA SER A 769 -40.83 -16.11 -29.59
C SER A 769 -40.10 -14.77 -29.61
N TYR A 770 -40.81 -13.67 -29.84
CA TYR A 770 -40.25 -12.32 -29.73
C TYR A 770 -39.77 -11.97 -28.31
N LEU A 771 -40.17 -12.70 -27.29
CA LEU A 771 -39.61 -12.54 -25.91
C LEU A 771 -38.20 -13.03 -25.81
N LEU A 772 -37.77 -14.01 -26.62
CA LEU A 772 -36.39 -14.45 -26.71
C LEU A 772 -35.59 -13.60 -27.69
N CYS A 773 -36.19 -13.26 -28.82
CA CYS A 773 -35.59 -12.52 -29.91
C CYS A 773 -36.43 -11.31 -30.29
N PRO A 774 -36.36 -10.20 -29.56
CA PRO A 774 -37.18 -9.00 -29.81
C PRO A 774 -37.09 -8.46 -31.24
N GLU A 775 -35.95 -8.66 -31.89
CA GLU A 775 -35.67 -8.14 -33.25
C GLU A 775 -36.52 -8.79 -34.35
N ILE A 776 -37.05 -9.99 -34.09
CA ILE A 776 -37.83 -10.75 -35.10
C ILE A 776 -39.20 -10.15 -35.32
N ASN A 777 -39.75 -9.42 -34.37
CA ASN A 777 -41.10 -8.88 -34.44
C ASN A 777 -41.27 -7.47 -33.81
N PRO A 778 -40.61 -6.45 -34.36
CA PRO A 778 -40.59 -5.11 -33.78
C PRO A 778 -41.95 -4.40 -33.68
N GLY A 779 -42.93 -4.77 -34.52
CA GLY A 779 -44.28 -4.16 -34.53
C GLY A 779 -45.21 -4.63 -33.37
N ARG A 780 -44.82 -5.70 -32.63
CA ARG A 780 -45.62 -6.18 -31.47
C ARG A 780 -45.29 -5.53 -30.15
N PHE A 781 -44.42 -4.55 -30.12
CA PHE A 781 -44.15 -3.73 -28.93
C PHE A 781 -45.18 -2.64 -28.70
N ASP A 782 -46.19 -2.56 -29.57
CA ASP A 782 -47.20 -1.56 -29.45
C ASP A 782 -48.08 -1.83 -28.21
N ARG A 783 -48.20 -0.85 -27.34
CA ARG A 783 -48.87 -0.93 -26.03
C ARG A 783 -50.40 -1.19 -26.12
N GLN A 784 -50.97 -1.27 -27.32
CA GLN A 784 -52.42 -1.38 -27.52
C GLN A 784 -52.94 -2.81 -27.71
N VAL A 785 -52.08 -3.86 -27.66
CA VAL A 785 -52.59 -5.24 -27.79
C VAL A 785 -53.40 -5.61 -26.53
N LYS A 786 -54.70 -5.78 -26.69
CA LYS A 786 -55.59 -6.33 -25.64
C LYS A 786 -55.30 -7.82 -25.47
N TRP A 787 -54.49 -8.17 -24.51
CA TRP A 787 -54.20 -9.56 -24.14
C TRP A 787 -55.36 -10.17 -23.36
N SER A 788 -55.74 -11.42 -23.64
CA SER A 788 -56.60 -12.19 -22.77
C SER A 788 -55.86 -12.49 -21.42
N THR A 789 -56.66 -12.78 -20.39
CA THR A 789 -56.11 -13.12 -19.07
C THR A 789 -55.18 -14.35 -19.15
N GLU A 790 -55.48 -15.30 -20.00
CA GLU A 790 -54.70 -16.51 -20.19
C GLU A 790 -53.42 -16.22 -20.92
N GLU A 791 -53.39 -15.40 -21.95
CA GLU A 791 -52.18 -14.95 -22.64
C GLU A 791 -51.21 -14.19 -21.71
N ARG A 792 -51.75 -13.33 -20.85
CA ARG A 792 -50.94 -12.63 -19.84
C ARG A 792 -50.29 -13.61 -18.87
N ARG A 793 -50.99 -14.66 -18.44
CA ARG A 793 -50.43 -15.71 -17.57
C ARG A 793 -49.32 -16.44 -18.27
N ARG A 794 -49.49 -16.85 -19.52
CA ARG A 794 -48.48 -17.56 -20.31
C ARG A 794 -47.23 -16.71 -20.47
N VAL A 795 -47.37 -15.47 -20.92
CA VAL A 795 -46.24 -14.53 -21.07
C VAL A 795 -45.53 -14.30 -19.75
N PHE A 796 -46.25 -14.14 -18.66
CA PHE A 796 -45.70 -13.98 -17.34
C PHE A 796 -44.86 -15.21 -16.91
N HIS A 797 -45.36 -16.43 -17.16
CA HIS A 797 -44.60 -17.65 -16.86
C HIS A 797 -43.33 -17.77 -17.72
N LEU A 798 -43.38 -17.44 -19.00
CA LEU A 798 -42.22 -17.45 -19.88
C LEU A 798 -41.15 -16.44 -19.42
N CYS A 799 -41.55 -15.23 -19.07
CA CYS A 799 -40.64 -14.23 -18.51
C CYS A 799 -40.04 -14.66 -17.16
N ASN A 800 -40.82 -15.37 -16.31
CA ASN A 800 -40.24 -15.92 -15.07
C ASN A 800 -39.25 -17.03 -15.33
N GLN A 801 -39.44 -17.90 -16.32
CA GLN A 801 -38.47 -18.90 -16.71
C GLN A 801 -37.16 -18.23 -17.21
N GLN A 802 -37.25 -17.17 -18.01
CA GLN A 802 -36.11 -16.37 -18.40
C GLN A 802 -35.38 -15.79 -17.19
N MET A 803 -36.09 -15.20 -16.23
CA MET A 803 -35.49 -14.64 -15.00
C MET A 803 -34.83 -15.70 -14.12
N GLN A 804 -35.42 -16.91 -14.00
CA GLN A 804 -34.83 -18.01 -13.29
C GLN A 804 -33.53 -18.47 -13.94
N LEU A 805 -33.51 -18.58 -15.28
CA LEU A 805 -32.28 -18.87 -15.99
C LEU A 805 -31.23 -17.78 -15.80
N MET A 806 -31.62 -16.51 -15.84
CA MET A 806 -30.72 -15.39 -15.56
C MET A 806 -30.11 -15.47 -14.15
N GLU A 807 -30.88 -15.78 -13.11
CA GLU A 807 -30.37 -15.95 -11.76
C GLU A 807 -29.47 -17.19 -11.65
N THR A 808 -29.83 -18.31 -12.30
CA THR A 808 -28.99 -19.51 -12.33
C THR A 808 -27.63 -19.21 -12.97
N VAL A 809 -27.62 -18.54 -14.12
CA VAL A 809 -26.38 -18.10 -14.78
C VAL A 809 -25.59 -17.12 -13.92
N TYR A 810 -26.31 -16.16 -13.27
CA TYR A 810 -25.65 -15.21 -12.36
C TYR A 810 -24.93 -15.93 -11.21
N LEU A 811 -25.58 -16.91 -10.57
CA LEU A 811 -25.01 -17.67 -9.46
C LEU A 811 -23.90 -18.61 -9.92
N SER A 812 -24.13 -19.38 -11.00
CA SER A 812 -23.18 -20.36 -11.52
C SER A 812 -21.92 -19.74 -12.07
N LEU A 813 -22.01 -18.60 -12.76
CA LEU A 813 -20.88 -17.87 -13.31
C LEU A 813 -20.36 -16.77 -12.37
N ARG A 814 -20.91 -16.68 -11.16
CA ARG A 814 -20.53 -15.65 -10.15
C ARG A 814 -20.47 -14.24 -10.73
N LEU A 815 -21.54 -13.83 -11.44
CA LEU A 815 -21.60 -12.55 -12.15
C LEU A 815 -21.71 -11.34 -11.22
N GLU A 816 -21.81 -11.54 -9.89
CA GLU A 816 -21.62 -10.50 -8.88
C GLU A 816 -20.23 -9.86 -8.99
N ARG A 817 -19.24 -10.62 -9.44
CA ARG A 817 -17.89 -10.15 -9.68
C ARG A 817 -17.83 -9.41 -11.02
N GLU A 818 -17.40 -8.14 -11.01
CA GLU A 818 -17.27 -7.33 -12.24
C GLU A 818 -16.36 -8.02 -13.27
N PHE A 819 -15.37 -8.70 -12.79
CA PHE A 819 -14.48 -9.56 -13.49
C PHE A 819 -15.20 -10.62 -14.36
N ASN A 820 -16.11 -11.40 -13.74
CA ASN A 820 -16.86 -12.42 -14.45
C ASN A 820 -17.85 -11.80 -15.44
N ARG A 821 -18.43 -10.62 -15.11
CA ARG A 821 -19.33 -9.87 -16.03
C ARG A 821 -18.64 -9.45 -17.32
N ASN A 822 -17.39 -9.00 -17.23
CA ASN A 822 -16.62 -8.47 -18.35
C ASN A 822 -15.83 -9.56 -19.09
N HIS A 823 -15.83 -10.79 -18.58
CA HIS A 823 -15.11 -11.90 -19.19
C HIS A 823 -15.72 -12.23 -20.58
N PRO A 824 -14.93 -12.36 -21.65
CA PRO A 824 -15.44 -12.60 -23.02
C PRO A 824 -16.39 -13.79 -23.14
N ARG A 825 -16.12 -14.90 -22.43
CA ARG A 825 -17.00 -16.07 -22.37
C ARG A 825 -18.41 -15.74 -21.85
N ASN A 826 -18.51 -14.83 -20.89
CA ASN A 826 -19.79 -14.47 -20.27
C ASN A 826 -20.50 -13.33 -21.01
N ARG A 827 -19.81 -12.67 -21.94
CA ARG A 827 -20.36 -11.53 -22.71
C ARG A 827 -21.61 -11.91 -23.50
N GLY A 828 -21.66 -13.13 -24.00
CA GLY A 828 -22.83 -13.69 -24.69
C GLY A 828 -24.07 -13.68 -23.78
N TRP A 829 -23.92 -14.17 -22.54
CA TRP A 829 -24.99 -14.18 -21.54
C TRP A 829 -25.44 -12.77 -21.16
N ILE A 830 -24.51 -11.86 -20.91
CA ILE A 830 -24.84 -10.47 -20.58
C ILE A 830 -25.61 -9.78 -21.71
N ASN A 831 -25.20 -10.00 -22.96
CA ASN A 831 -25.90 -9.44 -24.11
C ASN A 831 -27.28 -10.04 -24.29
N LEU A 832 -27.44 -11.35 -24.06
CA LEU A 832 -28.72 -12.03 -24.08
C LEU A 832 -29.68 -11.46 -23.01
N PHE A 833 -29.21 -11.27 -21.79
CA PHE A 833 -29.99 -10.68 -20.70
C PHE A 833 -30.39 -9.24 -21.01
N ARG A 834 -29.46 -8.45 -21.56
CA ARG A 834 -29.77 -7.06 -21.98
C ARG A 834 -30.85 -7.05 -23.05
N ARG A 835 -30.85 -8.00 -23.96
CA ARG A 835 -31.86 -8.16 -25.01
C ARG A 835 -33.23 -8.52 -24.43
N TRP A 836 -33.31 -9.50 -23.52
CA TRP A 836 -34.56 -9.87 -22.86
C TRP A 836 -35.16 -8.72 -22.06
N MET A 837 -34.33 -7.98 -21.32
CA MET A 837 -34.77 -6.86 -20.50
C MET A 837 -35.29 -5.64 -21.31
N GLN A 838 -35.12 -5.62 -22.63
CA GLN A 838 -35.69 -4.55 -23.49
C GLN A 838 -37.16 -4.73 -23.76
N THR A 839 -37.74 -5.90 -23.53
CA THR A 839 -39.15 -6.14 -23.82
C THR A 839 -40.07 -5.59 -22.71
N PRO A 840 -41.13 -4.85 -23.04
CA PRO A 840 -42.05 -4.32 -22.04
C PRO A 840 -42.68 -5.40 -21.15
N GLN A 841 -42.97 -6.57 -21.74
CA GLN A 841 -43.56 -7.69 -21.02
C GLN A 841 -42.61 -8.28 -19.98
N PHE A 842 -41.31 -8.39 -20.32
CA PHE A 842 -40.29 -8.82 -19.38
C PHE A 842 -40.17 -7.81 -18.24
N LEU A 843 -40.17 -6.51 -18.52
CA LEU A 843 -40.08 -5.46 -17.51
C LEU A 843 -41.29 -5.47 -16.57
N GLU A 844 -42.49 -5.75 -17.12
CA GLU A 844 -43.71 -5.94 -16.31
C GLU A 844 -43.55 -7.13 -15.37
N ALA A 845 -43.13 -8.29 -15.89
CA ALA A 845 -42.89 -9.48 -15.11
C ALA A 845 -41.76 -9.26 -14.08
N TRP A 846 -40.68 -8.57 -14.47
CA TRP A 846 -39.58 -8.21 -13.58
C TRP A 846 -40.02 -7.35 -12.41
N GLY A 847 -40.80 -6.29 -12.68
CA GLY A 847 -41.33 -5.41 -11.65
C GLY A 847 -42.17 -6.14 -10.59
N VAL A 848 -42.84 -7.22 -11.00
CA VAL A 848 -43.67 -8.05 -10.12
C VAL A 848 -42.82 -9.11 -9.39
N SER A 849 -41.96 -9.82 -10.10
CA SER A 849 -41.27 -11.02 -9.62
C SER A 849 -39.93 -10.73 -8.93
N ILE A 850 -39.36 -9.54 -9.13
CA ILE A 850 -38.01 -9.18 -8.61
C ILE A 850 -37.84 -9.49 -7.12
N GLY A 851 -38.86 -9.36 -6.33
CA GLY A 851 -38.84 -9.64 -4.89
C GLY A 851 -38.69 -11.12 -4.53
N THR A 852 -38.84 -12.03 -5.48
CA THR A 852 -38.65 -13.48 -5.27
C THR A 852 -37.24 -13.94 -5.51
N PHE A 853 -36.42 -13.11 -6.18
CA PHE A 853 -35.02 -13.39 -6.51
C PHE A 853 -34.06 -12.91 -5.41
N SER A 854 -32.82 -13.39 -5.40
CA SER A 854 -31.81 -13.01 -4.42
C SER A 854 -31.46 -11.51 -4.52
N VAL A 855 -31.12 -10.89 -3.38
CA VAL A 855 -30.77 -9.47 -3.34
C VAL A 855 -29.51 -9.19 -4.19
N GLY A 856 -28.56 -10.13 -4.22
CA GLY A 856 -27.37 -10.02 -5.06
C GLY A 856 -27.70 -9.95 -6.53
N PHE A 857 -28.65 -10.79 -7.01
CA PHE A 857 -29.10 -10.77 -8.40
C PHE A 857 -29.87 -9.49 -8.75
N GLN A 858 -30.68 -8.99 -7.82
CA GLN A 858 -31.38 -7.70 -8.01
C GLN A 858 -30.37 -6.56 -8.21
N ASN A 859 -29.33 -6.49 -7.35
CA ASN A 859 -28.26 -5.49 -7.45
C ASN A 859 -27.44 -5.65 -8.75
N PHE A 860 -27.16 -6.89 -9.14
CA PHE A 860 -26.48 -7.17 -10.40
C PHE A 860 -27.27 -6.61 -11.60
N CYS A 861 -28.58 -6.87 -11.68
CA CYS A 861 -29.41 -6.35 -12.76
C CYS A 861 -29.48 -4.83 -12.77
N GLU A 862 -29.51 -4.19 -11.61
CA GLU A 862 -29.44 -2.73 -11.50
C GLU A 862 -28.12 -2.17 -12.02
N LEU A 863 -26.99 -2.78 -11.61
CA LEU A 863 -25.65 -2.35 -12.00
C LEU A 863 -25.32 -2.64 -13.47
N ALA A 864 -25.63 -3.85 -13.95
CA ALA A 864 -25.23 -4.29 -15.27
C ALA A 864 -26.09 -3.71 -16.39
N PHE A 865 -27.36 -3.43 -16.11
CA PHE A 865 -28.35 -3.04 -17.13
C PHE A 865 -28.97 -1.67 -16.88
N GLY A 866 -28.68 -1.02 -15.73
CA GLY A 866 -29.16 0.32 -15.42
C GLY A 866 -30.67 0.41 -15.12
N TYR A 867 -31.34 -0.70 -14.84
CA TYR A 867 -32.77 -0.71 -14.52
C TYR A 867 -32.99 -0.50 -13.03
N ARG A 868 -33.40 0.70 -12.66
CA ARG A 868 -33.84 1.02 -11.30
C ARG A 868 -35.29 0.72 -11.11
N TRP A 869 -35.58 0.09 -10.01
CA TRP A 869 -36.92 -0.25 -9.60
C TRP A 869 -37.35 0.66 -8.44
N SER A 870 -38.53 1.33 -8.60
CA SER A 870 -39.08 2.15 -7.54
C SER A 870 -40.59 1.93 -7.45
N MET A 871 -41.14 2.12 -6.26
CA MET A 871 -42.59 2.11 -6.06
C MET A 871 -43.04 3.56 -5.91
N ASP A 872 -43.91 3.98 -6.79
CA ASP A 872 -44.51 5.31 -6.79
C ASP A 872 -45.99 5.25 -6.39
N TRP A 873 -46.47 6.30 -5.76
CA TRP A 873 -47.86 6.42 -5.33
C TRP A 873 -48.47 7.61 -6.02
N ARG A 874 -49.59 7.37 -6.70
CA ARG A 874 -50.33 8.42 -7.39
C ARG A 874 -51.78 8.52 -6.90
N ARG A 875 -52.21 9.73 -6.57
CA ARG A 875 -53.59 10.00 -6.30
C ARG A 875 -54.42 9.75 -7.58
N VAL A 876 -55.47 8.99 -7.48
CA VAL A 876 -56.32 8.62 -8.62
C VAL A 876 -57.76 8.82 -8.30
N ASN A 877 -58.56 9.09 -9.35
CA ASN A 877 -60.01 9.01 -9.28
C ASN A 877 -60.44 7.53 -9.32
N LEU A 878 -61.76 7.27 -9.14
CA LEU A 878 -62.27 5.90 -9.08
C LEU A 878 -62.17 5.12 -10.39
N ASP A 879 -62.05 5.80 -11.53
CA ASP A 879 -62.05 5.17 -12.85
C ASP A 879 -60.90 4.20 -13.12
N PRO A 880 -59.64 4.46 -12.67
CA PRO A 880 -58.55 3.52 -12.85
C PRO A 880 -58.61 2.27 -11.97
N LEU A 881 -59.54 2.24 -11.03
CA LEU A 881 -59.75 1.10 -10.12
C LEU A 881 -60.59 0.01 -10.78
N SER A 882 -60.28 -1.25 -10.49
CA SER A 882 -61.13 -2.37 -10.89
C SER A 882 -62.50 -2.32 -10.22
N SER A 883 -63.45 -3.04 -10.76
CA SER A 883 -64.82 -3.11 -10.18
C SER A 883 -64.81 -3.55 -8.70
N CYS A 884 -63.98 -4.53 -8.34
CA CYS A 884 -63.79 -4.97 -6.95
C CYS A 884 -63.16 -3.87 -6.06
N GLU A 885 -62.16 -3.11 -6.57
CA GLU A 885 -61.56 -2.01 -5.86
C GLU A 885 -62.54 -0.85 -5.65
N ARG A 886 -63.35 -0.54 -6.64
CA ARG A 886 -64.43 0.45 -6.51
C ARG A 886 -65.47 0.06 -5.50
N ALA A 887 -65.89 -1.22 -5.50
CA ALA A 887 -66.86 -1.76 -4.53
C ALA A 887 -66.30 -1.68 -3.10
N TYR A 888 -65.03 -2.02 -2.95
CA TYR A 888 -64.38 -1.94 -1.66
C TYR A 888 -64.21 -0.49 -1.16
N TYR A 889 -63.89 0.45 -2.05
CA TYR A 889 -63.84 1.88 -1.74
C TYR A 889 -65.23 2.38 -1.26
N ARG A 890 -66.31 2.03 -1.96
CA ARG A 890 -67.67 2.42 -1.56
C ARG A 890 -68.05 1.90 -0.18
N LYS A 891 -67.62 0.69 0.18
CA LYS A 891 -67.90 0.05 1.48
C LYS A 891 -67.13 0.74 2.63
N HIS A 892 -65.93 1.25 2.40
CA HIS A 892 -65.05 1.81 3.43
C HIS A 892 -64.85 3.32 3.31
N ARG A 893 -65.64 3.99 2.47
CA ARG A 893 -65.56 5.44 2.26
C ARG A 893 -65.95 6.17 3.54
N GLN A 894 -65.10 7.10 4.00
CA GLN A 894 -65.37 8.12 5.00
C GLN A 894 -65.20 9.51 4.37
N ALA A 895 -65.80 10.56 4.95
CA ALA A 895 -65.63 11.93 4.44
C ALA A 895 -64.17 12.35 4.39
N GLY A 896 -63.71 12.92 3.29
CA GLY A 896 -62.33 13.37 3.11
C GLY A 896 -61.33 12.31 2.68
N CYS A 897 -61.73 11.06 2.40
CA CYS A 897 -60.84 10.02 1.93
C CYS A 897 -60.31 10.27 0.50
N GLN A 898 -59.04 10.02 0.31
CA GLN A 898 -58.36 10.03 -0.99
C GLN A 898 -57.89 8.64 -1.36
N VAL A 899 -57.97 8.27 -2.62
CA VAL A 899 -57.48 7.01 -3.15
C VAL A 899 -56.10 7.21 -3.77
N TRP A 900 -55.14 6.42 -3.29
CA TRP A 900 -53.79 6.41 -3.81
C TRP A 900 -53.50 5.04 -4.41
N GLN A 901 -53.03 5.02 -5.65
CA GLN A 901 -52.64 3.80 -6.36
C GLN A 901 -51.16 3.62 -6.27
N ALA A 902 -50.72 2.49 -5.75
CA ALA A 902 -49.32 2.06 -5.80
C ALA A 902 -48.98 1.56 -7.20
N ARG A 903 -47.92 2.06 -7.76
CA ARG A 903 -47.41 1.70 -9.07
C ARG A 903 -45.94 1.30 -8.96
N VAL A 904 -45.55 0.21 -9.58
CA VAL A 904 -44.15 -0.12 -9.79
C VAL A 904 -43.68 0.59 -11.04
N CYS A 905 -42.64 1.40 -10.86
CA CYS A 905 -41.92 2.06 -11.95
C CYS A 905 -40.60 1.37 -12.16
N VAL A 906 -40.34 0.86 -13.34
CA VAL A 906 -39.02 0.39 -13.78
C VAL A 906 -38.45 1.46 -14.70
N ARG A 907 -37.35 2.13 -14.26
CA ARG A 907 -36.72 3.19 -15.04
C ARG A 907 -35.35 2.68 -15.55
N HIS A 908 -35.06 2.93 -16.82
CA HIS A 908 -33.78 2.75 -17.41
C HIS A 908 -32.92 4.00 -17.20
N CYS A 909 -31.80 3.89 -16.51
CA CYS A 909 -30.79 4.96 -16.43
C CYS A 909 -29.96 4.95 -17.72
N SER A 910 -30.46 5.51 -18.81
CA SER A 910 -29.64 5.83 -19.95
C SER A 910 -28.76 7.03 -19.59
N CYS A 911 -27.44 6.84 -19.68
CA CYS A 911 -26.32 7.76 -19.54
C CYS A 911 -26.65 9.27 -19.58
N ARG A 912 -26.05 10.01 -18.65
CA ARG A 912 -26.01 11.48 -18.59
C ARG A 912 -25.45 12.20 -19.85
N ALA A 913 -25.08 11.47 -20.90
CA ALA A 913 -24.44 12.02 -22.10
C ALA A 913 -25.38 12.48 -23.22
N LEU A 914 -26.69 12.34 -23.10
CA LEU A 914 -27.67 12.80 -24.11
C LEU A 914 -28.77 13.66 -23.46
N ALA A 915 -28.37 14.66 -22.69
CA ALA A 915 -29.27 15.51 -21.93
C ALA A 915 -29.89 16.66 -22.75
N GLU A 916 -29.76 16.71 -24.05
CA GLU A 916 -30.30 17.83 -24.84
C GLU A 916 -31.31 17.46 -25.97
N GLU A 917 -31.64 16.19 -26.17
CA GLU A 917 -32.74 15.84 -27.06
C GLU A 917 -33.84 15.08 -26.34
N LYS A 918 -34.94 15.79 -26.14
CA LYS A 918 -36.30 15.38 -25.74
C LYS A 918 -36.38 14.03 -25.01
N GLN A 919 -36.39 14.12 -23.68
CA GLN A 919 -36.82 13.10 -22.74
C GLN A 919 -38.08 12.36 -23.15
N ARG A 920 -37.99 11.26 -23.87
CA ARG A 920 -38.92 10.15 -23.78
C ARG A 920 -38.31 9.14 -22.80
N GLU A 921 -38.55 9.35 -21.51
CA GLU A 921 -38.31 8.33 -20.49
C GLU A 921 -39.12 7.09 -20.87
N SER A 922 -38.44 6.01 -21.27
CA SER A 922 -39.07 4.69 -21.39
C SER A 922 -39.23 4.12 -19.98
N SER A 923 -40.23 4.60 -19.24
CA SER A 923 -40.62 4.02 -17.97
C SER A 923 -41.86 3.16 -18.14
N SER A 924 -41.82 1.90 -17.74
CA SER A 924 -43.00 1.02 -17.65
C SER A 924 -43.60 1.16 -16.26
N VAL A 925 -44.86 1.52 -16.18
CA VAL A 925 -45.58 1.78 -14.92
C VAL A 925 -46.75 0.82 -14.77
N PHE A 926 -46.75 0.04 -13.68
CA PHE A 926 -47.73 -1.02 -13.43
C PHE A 926 -48.47 -0.79 -12.10
N PRO A 927 -49.81 -0.76 -12.08
CA PRO A 927 -50.58 -0.64 -10.85
C PRO A 927 -50.57 -1.96 -10.07
N VAL A 928 -50.09 -1.98 -8.83
CA VAL A 928 -49.95 -3.19 -7.99
C VAL A 928 -50.90 -3.22 -6.79
N GLY A 929 -51.46 -2.07 -6.41
CA GLY A 929 -52.37 -1.97 -5.29
C GLY A 929 -52.87 -0.55 -5.06
N PHE A 930 -53.61 -0.34 -3.99
CA PHE A 930 -54.09 0.99 -3.61
C PHE A 930 -54.17 1.17 -2.09
N ALA A 931 -54.20 2.41 -1.65
CA ALA A 931 -54.39 2.80 -0.26
C ALA A 931 -55.49 3.85 -0.16
N LEU A 932 -56.28 3.78 0.90
CA LEU A 932 -57.22 4.82 1.29
C LEU A 932 -56.60 5.68 2.38
N LEU A 933 -56.45 6.97 2.15
CA LEU A 933 -55.90 7.93 3.07
C LEU A 933 -56.92 9.00 3.43
N ARG A 934 -57.04 9.34 4.71
CA ARG A 934 -57.81 10.48 5.19
C ARG A 934 -56.88 11.54 5.70
N ARG A 935 -56.97 12.75 5.17
CA ARG A 935 -56.21 13.90 5.68
C ARG A 935 -56.94 14.49 6.88
N THR A 936 -56.27 14.57 8.02
CA THR A 936 -56.74 15.26 9.21
C THR A 936 -56.31 16.72 9.16
N SER A 937 -57.21 17.65 9.56
CA SER A 937 -57.00 19.11 9.48
C SER A 937 -56.15 19.68 10.60
N THR A 938 -55.31 18.90 11.26
CA THR A 938 -54.45 19.32 12.37
C THR A 938 -53.14 19.94 11.89
N LYS A 939 -52.65 20.95 12.60
CA LYS A 939 -51.27 21.46 12.45
C LYS A 939 -50.39 20.77 13.49
N PRO A 940 -49.32 20.03 13.10
CA PRO A 940 -48.85 19.73 11.73
C PRO A 940 -49.78 18.81 10.94
N PRO A 941 -49.68 18.81 9.59
CA PRO A 941 -50.59 18.02 8.74
C PRO A 941 -50.43 16.53 9.04
N ALA A 942 -51.52 15.89 9.40
CA ALA A 942 -51.58 14.46 9.69
C ALA A 942 -52.45 13.73 8.64
N ALA A 943 -52.18 12.47 8.40
CA ALA A 943 -52.98 11.63 7.52
C ALA A 943 -53.14 10.24 8.14
N ASP A 944 -54.40 9.77 8.20
CA ASP A 944 -54.69 8.39 8.59
C ASP A 944 -54.65 7.49 7.36
N VAL A 945 -53.92 6.43 7.43
CA VAL A 945 -53.96 5.34 6.46
C VAL A 945 -55.09 4.41 6.85
N LEU A 946 -56.22 4.57 6.22
CA LEU A 946 -57.40 3.77 6.56
C LEU A 946 -57.32 2.35 6.01
N PHE A 947 -56.59 2.17 4.90
CA PHE A 947 -56.59 0.88 4.23
C PHE A 947 -55.50 0.78 3.18
N VAL A 948 -54.82 -0.37 3.09
CA VAL A 948 -53.88 -0.72 2.03
C VAL A 948 -54.20 -2.09 1.47
N ARG A 949 -54.39 -2.19 0.17
CA ARG A 949 -54.71 -3.46 -0.50
C ARG A 949 -53.79 -3.71 -1.69
N VAL A 950 -53.25 -4.94 -1.78
CA VAL A 950 -52.54 -5.43 -2.95
C VAL A 950 -53.53 -6.13 -3.87
N ARG A 951 -53.40 -5.92 -5.19
CA ARG A 951 -54.19 -6.67 -6.17
C ARG A 951 -53.96 -8.16 -6.04
N SER A 952 -54.96 -8.95 -6.31
CA SER A 952 -54.98 -10.41 -6.09
C SER A 952 -53.84 -11.13 -6.78
N GLU A 953 -53.45 -10.63 -7.95
CA GLU A 953 -52.34 -11.17 -8.76
C GLU A 953 -50.98 -11.07 -8.08
N TYR A 954 -50.82 -10.10 -7.17
CA TYR A 954 -49.53 -9.77 -6.54
C TYR A 954 -49.44 -10.11 -5.05
N ARG A 955 -50.44 -10.75 -4.44
CA ARG A 955 -50.52 -11.02 -2.98
C ARG A 955 -49.38 -11.91 -2.45
N LYS A 956 -48.92 -12.88 -3.25
CA LYS A 956 -47.89 -13.84 -2.83
C LYS A 956 -46.46 -13.32 -2.97
N MET A 957 -46.22 -12.08 -3.48
CA MET A 957 -44.92 -11.61 -4.00
C MET A 957 -44.24 -10.52 -3.17
N ARG A 958 -44.33 -10.51 -1.87
CA ARG A 958 -43.74 -9.44 -1.01
C ARG A 958 -44.08 -8.01 -1.44
N VAL A 959 -44.99 -7.82 -2.41
CA VAL A 959 -45.38 -6.51 -2.91
C VAL A 959 -46.08 -5.69 -1.83
N PHE A 960 -46.84 -6.34 -0.97
CA PHE A 960 -47.52 -5.70 0.16
C PHE A 960 -46.48 -5.06 1.11
N GLU A 961 -45.43 -5.78 1.45
CA GLU A 961 -44.37 -5.28 2.32
C GLU A 961 -43.68 -4.03 1.73
N ARG A 962 -43.43 -4.05 0.43
CA ARG A 962 -42.81 -2.92 -0.27
C ARG A 962 -43.76 -1.73 -0.41
N MET A 963 -45.03 -1.97 -0.70
CA MET A 963 -46.04 -0.92 -0.71
C MET A 963 -46.10 -0.21 0.64
N VAL A 964 -46.15 -0.98 1.72
CA VAL A 964 -46.25 -0.43 3.08
C VAL A 964 -44.95 0.33 3.47
N ARG A 965 -43.80 -0.15 3.07
CA ARG A 965 -42.51 0.54 3.33
C ARG A 965 -42.36 1.84 2.54
N SER A 966 -42.86 1.90 1.30
CA SER A 966 -42.71 3.09 0.42
C SER A 966 -43.71 4.21 0.72
N LEU A 967 -44.87 3.87 1.32
CA LEU A 967 -45.93 4.81 1.59
C LEU A 967 -45.52 5.99 2.49
N PRO A 968 -44.79 5.79 3.63
CA PRO A 968 -44.39 6.91 4.48
C PRO A 968 -43.44 7.88 3.77
N GLU A 969 -42.55 7.40 2.94
CA GLU A 969 -41.60 8.25 2.20
C GLU A 969 -42.36 9.11 1.15
N HIS A 970 -43.33 8.50 0.46
CA HIS A 970 -44.12 9.22 -0.51
C HIS A 970 -44.99 10.32 0.14
N LEU A 971 -45.59 10.02 1.29
CA LEU A 971 -46.37 10.99 2.04
C LEU A 971 -45.53 12.18 2.53
N ARG A 972 -44.29 11.95 3.00
CA ARG A 972 -43.35 13.01 3.35
C ARG A 972 -43.06 13.95 2.17
N ARG A 973 -42.85 13.40 0.97
CA ARG A 973 -42.65 14.21 -0.26
C ARG A 973 -43.91 15.01 -0.64
N SER A 974 -45.08 14.42 -0.48
CA SER A 974 -46.34 15.06 -0.83
C SER A 974 -46.74 16.21 0.11
N PHE A 975 -46.22 16.22 1.36
CA PHE A 975 -46.46 17.26 2.36
C PHE A 975 -45.36 18.32 2.46
N ARG A 976 -44.51 18.49 1.43
CA ARG A 976 -43.46 19.53 1.31
C ARG A 976 -42.50 19.57 2.51
N GLY A 977 -41.99 18.43 2.97
CA GLY A 977 -40.93 18.37 3.94
C GLY A 977 -41.35 18.39 5.42
N ALA A 978 -42.60 18.64 5.76
CA ALA A 978 -43.12 18.43 7.09
C ALA A 978 -43.25 16.91 7.35
N THR A 979 -42.81 16.44 8.51
CA THR A 979 -43.03 15.04 8.93
C THR A 979 -44.50 14.87 9.32
N PRO A 980 -45.34 14.25 8.51
CA PRO A 980 -46.72 14.06 8.89
C PRO A 980 -46.83 13.10 10.05
N GLN A 981 -47.63 13.42 11.04
CA GLN A 981 -48.03 12.47 12.05
C GLN A 981 -48.95 11.44 11.36
N LEU A 982 -48.48 10.19 11.26
CA LEU A 982 -49.16 9.15 10.51
C LEU A 982 -49.61 8.08 11.49
N ASP A 983 -50.92 7.95 11.67
CA ASP A 983 -51.54 6.85 12.37
C ASP A 983 -51.87 5.74 11.35
N ILE A 984 -51.22 4.58 11.50
CA ILE A 984 -51.35 3.45 10.60
C ILE A 984 -52.26 2.42 11.24
N LEU A 985 -53.42 2.19 10.58
CA LEU A 985 -54.35 1.14 10.97
C LEU A 985 -54.07 -0.13 10.16
N LEU A 986 -53.66 -1.21 10.83
CA LEU A 986 -53.41 -2.51 10.22
C LEU A 986 -54.50 -3.50 10.66
N ARG A 987 -55.20 -4.09 9.70
CA ARG A 987 -56.18 -5.18 10.00
C ARG A 987 -55.48 -6.53 10.08
N ARG A 988 -55.75 -7.28 11.15
CA ARG A 988 -55.20 -8.61 11.43
C ARG A 988 -55.41 -9.60 10.29
N THR A 989 -56.54 -9.52 9.61
CA THR A 989 -56.91 -10.42 8.52
C THR A 989 -56.07 -10.25 7.23
N GLU A 990 -55.38 -9.11 7.07
CA GLU A 990 -54.63 -8.80 5.84
C GLU A 990 -53.12 -8.92 5.99
N VAL A 991 -52.60 -8.79 7.21
CA VAL A 991 -51.19 -8.78 7.49
C VAL A 991 -50.68 -10.13 8.04
N GLY A 992 -51.62 -10.95 8.56
CA GLY A 992 -51.33 -12.33 9.05
C GLY A 992 -50.10 -12.40 10.00
N PRO A 993 -49.25 -13.43 9.88
CA PRO A 993 -48.16 -13.69 10.81
C PRO A 993 -47.02 -12.63 10.77
N GLN A 994 -47.06 -11.68 9.85
CA GLN A 994 -46.04 -10.60 9.75
C GLN A 994 -46.41 -9.32 10.51
N LEU A 995 -47.56 -9.31 11.20
CA LEU A 995 -48.09 -8.13 11.90
C LEU A 995 -47.07 -7.55 12.92
N SER A 996 -46.36 -8.40 13.65
CA SER A 996 -45.37 -7.96 14.62
C SER A 996 -44.16 -7.26 13.96
N ARG A 997 -43.69 -7.72 12.79
CA ARG A 997 -42.61 -7.12 12.03
C ARG A 997 -42.98 -5.76 11.47
N PHE A 998 -44.21 -5.62 10.91
CA PHE A 998 -44.72 -4.34 10.43
C PHE A 998 -44.92 -3.33 11.54
N ARG A 999 -45.48 -3.77 12.68
CA ARG A 999 -45.67 -2.92 13.84
C ARG A 999 -44.28 -2.41 14.37
N ALA A 1000 -43.29 -3.26 14.44
CA ALA A 1000 -41.94 -2.88 14.84
C ALA A 1000 -41.28 -1.92 13.84
N PHE A 1001 -41.43 -2.15 12.54
CA PHE A 1001 -40.90 -1.29 11.48
C PHE A 1001 -41.47 0.13 11.58
N PHE A 1002 -42.79 0.27 11.61
CA PHE A 1002 -43.43 1.58 11.65
C PHE A 1002 -43.14 2.34 12.96
N ARG A 1003 -43.09 1.64 14.09
CA ARG A 1003 -42.70 2.26 15.37
C ARG A 1003 -41.25 2.76 15.35
N ARG A 1004 -40.31 2.00 14.79
CA ARG A 1004 -38.93 2.46 14.61
C ARG A 1004 -38.80 3.65 13.68
N SER A 1005 -39.72 3.78 12.75
CA SER A 1005 -39.80 4.91 11.81
C SER A 1005 -40.55 6.11 12.39
N GLY A 1006 -40.97 6.07 13.66
CA GLY A 1006 -41.64 7.19 14.36
C GLY A 1006 -43.13 7.30 14.12
N TYR A 1007 -43.81 6.24 13.62
CA TYR A 1007 -45.25 6.24 13.37
C TYR A 1007 -46.03 5.50 14.45
N GLN A 1008 -47.24 6.03 14.79
CA GLN A 1008 -48.19 5.30 15.63
C GLN A 1008 -48.92 4.24 14.81
N VAL A 1009 -49.02 3.03 15.36
CA VAL A 1009 -49.67 1.91 14.68
C VAL A 1009 -50.81 1.36 15.55
N ARG A 1010 -52.02 1.45 15.09
CA ARG A 1010 -53.20 0.78 15.66
C ARG A 1010 -53.49 -0.48 14.86
N VAL A 1011 -53.86 -1.54 15.54
CA VAL A 1011 -54.23 -2.83 14.95
C VAL A 1011 -55.68 -3.09 15.30
N GLU A 1012 -56.51 -3.25 14.27
CA GLU A 1012 -57.88 -3.75 14.37
C GLU A 1012 -57.99 -5.20 13.91
#